data_8bd3ab373a95048aafd658ad914edfaf
#
_entry.id   8bd3ab373a95048aafd658ad914edfaf
#
_cell.length_a   1.000
_cell.length_b   1.000
_cell.length_c   1.000
_cell.angle_alpha   90.00
_cell.angle_beta   90.00
_cell.angle_gamma   90.00
#
_symmetry.space_group_name_H-M   'P 1'
#
loop_
_entity.id
_entity.type
_entity.pdbx_description
1 polymer ?
#
loop_
_entity_poly.entity_id
_entity_poly.type
_entity_poly.pdbx_seq_one_letter_code
_entity_poly.pdbx_strand_id
1 'polypeptide(L)'
;MAKHDELIGAGSFDSKFKNVIRDYYTYGFKSYMELQSENDKGELKPTTKTINDDWNRLNNLLKDYFEWSVDKKQVFFISADSWSMPVNPFHRIYRFCRYNERDPKCFFNTIFALSKKVRLLRGVESLEINDTLSDGYLRFEDDLERGNPLTSSELLCFYPDGAPLFEGENNTINKKLKELKEMGFISDISEHRKKATHRWLLKEKTLDQLLKNGERVDPNFQAHFIDALDFFSKYASLGAVGSILLGRFSSTSKSAFRFKHAYYMQSLNDYSLLDLLEAIEKQDWCKIDYRHAVTGESGSLICFPLEIRMSATSGREYVSFYEPFTRSYSHLRLEFIDHIEIVSKLEGIDQAIVQADLQNVREALKYCWGASTTYEPIGNAKQKVPLYAIDMKIACDFEKEGFIRERLAREKRMGEIQLYPNAIGFKVKVTDDRELRPWLRSFYKRLIDLNGLNFDIAEDLAQMVDVNENGLRQHDTSFSPSMPWSIPPTCHYQSRPSKAHMQLFNEYFSIYYAVIGAVLMTIYSDDREAFLEEEIQMIMDEVIKEYEAQLGLQSKALLHDTIWELMQSEAFMKKGVMEIKGFWTGKNQYGMWQAKPDPSPNGRWAVAYLKKYQTEERFFNTAILPLSKLECRWLLTILSDPKMTLFLNEEEIQSIRQTLADDKPLLLASIIQTDRFAVSDQVKQQERNVMNLLLGAIEHHQKVFIQYNPRHQPEFSGVFYPIMIEYDQRDNVFRSYFYSEKRQTITLMNLARIEACQVLKEETFAYDSAYAALEAYRGEHQASLTIELSEEKNTPDRILYELSPWKKRCRYDRNQKVYTLTIYYQDNDWMELVMRLLGYGPVIRILDRDSNIYQEYQQRLKEQLEIEKTKASFAGV
;
A
#
# COMPACT_ATOMS: atom_id res chain seq x y z
N MET A 1 5.30 24.81 -21.59
CA MET A 1 4.29 25.05 -20.53
C MET A 1 3.11 24.06 -20.53
N ALA A 2 2.80 23.38 -21.62
CA ALA A 2 1.68 22.41 -21.66
C ALA A 2 2.01 20.99 -21.12
N LYS A 3 3.27 20.63 -20.95
CA LYS A 3 3.69 19.27 -20.53
C LYS A 3 3.69 19.05 -19.00
N HIS A 4 3.68 20.10 -18.20
CA HIS A 4 3.69 19.99 -16.74
C HIS A 4 2.34 19.65 -16.09
N ASP A 5 1.23 19.74 -16.83
CA ASP A 5 -0.12 19.45 -16.31
C ASP A 5 -0.44 17.94 -16.23
N GLU A 6 0.45 17.10 -16.76
CA GLU A 6 0.27 15.63 -16.75
C GLU A 6 0.69 14.95 -15.44
N LEU A 7 1.36 15.67 -14.55
CA LEU A 7 1.78 15.18 -13.25
C LEU A 7 0.75 15.48 -12.17
N ILE A 8 0.60 14.58 -11.22
CA ILE A 8 -0.31 14.77 -10.10
C ILE A 8 0.30 15.81 -9.17
N GLY A 9 -0.32 17.00 -9.06
CA GLY A 9 0.05 17.95 -8.01
C GLY A 9 -0.24 17.35 -6.64
N ALA A 10 0.58 17.66 -5.63
CA ALA A 10 0.36 17.19 -4.25
C ALA A 10 -1.05 17.51 -3.72
N GLY A 11 -1.70 18.56 -4.25
CA GLY A 11 -3.09 18.91 -3.95
C GLY A 11 -4.12 18.38 -4.96
N SER A 12 -3.74 17.62 -5.98
CA SER A 12 -4.66 17.13 -7.03
C SER A 12 -4.96 15.64 -6.98
N PHE A 13 -4.34 14.89 -6.05
CA PHE A 13 -4.84 13.60 -5.63
C PHE A 13 -6.01 13.85 -4.67
N ASP A 14 -7.08 14.36 -5.25
CA ASP A 14 -8.34 14.55 -4.53
C ASP A 14 -9.16 13.25 -4.52
N SER A 15 -10.18 13.24 -3.72
CA SER A 15 -11.10 12.12 -3.61
C SER A 15 -11.74 11.76 -4.97
N LYS A 16 -11.90 12.73 -5.88
CA LYS A 16 -12.48 12.50 -7.21
C LYS A 16 -11.57 11.64 -8.07
N PHE A 17 -10.28 11.96 -8.11
CA PHE A 17 -9.33 11.17 -8.89
C PHE A 17 -9.12 9.77 -8.30
N LYS A 18 -9.03 9.64 -6.96
CA LYS A 18 -9.05 8.35 -6.27
C LYS A 18 -10.25 7.49 -6.69
N ASN A 19 -11.44 8.10 -6.74
CA ASN A 19 -12.67 7.41 -7.12
C ASN A 19 -12.67 6.96 -8.57
N VAL A 20 -12.15 7.79 -9.48
CA VAL A 20 -11.99 7.43 -10.89
C VAL A 20 -11.08 6.21 -11.03
N ILE A 21 -9.92 6.20 -10.37
CA ILE A 21 -9.00 5.03 -10.38
C ILE A 21 -9.71 3.80 -9.84
N ARG A 22 -10.34 3.91 -8.65
CA ARG A 22 -11.05 2.83 -7.99
C ARG A 22 -12.13 2.24 -8.88
N ASP A 23 -12.96 3.08 -9.48
CA ASP A 23 -14.06 2.66 -10.32
C ASP A 23 -13.57 1.93 -11.58
N TYR A 24 -12.57 2.46 -12.27
CA TYR A 24 -11.96 1.78 -13.41
C TYR A 24 -11.38 0.43 -13.04
N TYR A 25 -10.65 0.34 -11.92
CA TYR A 25 -10.04 -0.91 -11.48
C TYR A 25 -11.08 -1.92 -10.99
N THR A 26 -12.12 -1.47 -10.28
CA THR A 26 -13.16 -2.34 -9.71
C THR A 26 -14.09 -2.87 -10.79
N TYR A 27 -14.65 -1.99 -11.61
CA TYR A 27 -15.63 -2.36 -12.62
C TYR A 27 -14.99 -2.83 -13.93
N GLY A 28 -13.73 -2.52 -14.16
CA GLY A 28 -13.02 -2.86 -15.39
C GLY A 28 -13.55 -2.18 -16.64
N PHE A 29 -14.52 -1.27 -16.50
CA PHE A 29 -15.14 -0.58 -17.63
C PHE A 29 -15.95 0.63 -17.15
N LYS A 30 -15.67 1.79 -17.77
CA LYS A 30 -16.60 2.93 -17.72
C LYS A 30 -16.57 3.63 -19.06
N SER A 31 -17.71 3.73 -19.73
CA SER A 31 -17.83 4.53 -20.94
C SER A 31 -17.90 6.01 -20.58
N TYR A 32 -17.50 6.84 -21.53
CA TYR A 32 -17.64 8.30 -21.42
C TYR A 32 -19.07 8.73 -21.07
N MET A 33 -20.09 8.04 -21.64
CA MET A 33 -21.49 8.32 -21.37
C MET A 33 -21.90 7.93 -19.94
N GLU A 34 -21.32 6.88 -19.38
CA GLU A 34 -21.59 6.47 -17.99
C GLU A 34 -20.99 7.45 -17.01
N LEU A 35 -19.77 7.92 -17.25
CA LEU A 35 -19.13 8.98 -16.46
C LEU A 35 -19.92 10.30 -16.53
N GLN A 36 -20.58 10.59 -17.64
CA GLN A 36 -21.48 11.75 -17.77
C GLN A 36 -22.85 11.54 -17.13
N SER A 37 -23.40 10.32 -17.15
CA SER A 37 -24.76 10.02 -16.66
C SER A 37 -24.82 9.80 -15.15
N GLU A 38 -23.74 9.43 -14.51
CA GLU A 38 -23.67 9.24 -13.05
C GLU A 38 -23.91 10.54 -12.29
N ASN A 39 -23.82 11.69 -12.94
CA ASN A 39 -24.05 13.01 -12.33
C ASN A 39 -25.48 13.54 -12.43
N ASP A 40 -26.45 12.73 -12.79
CA ASP A 40 -27.87 13.16 -12.79
C ASP A 40 -28.44 13.45 -11.38
N LYS A 41 -27.63 13.26 -10.35
CA LYS A 41 -27.98 13.49 -8.94
C LYS A 41 -27.68 14.92 -8.42
N GLY A 42 -27.50 15.91 -9.29
CA GLY A 42 -27.43 17.32 -8.90
C GLY A 42 -26.03 17.91 -8.72
N GLU A 43 -24.95 17.16 -8.89
CA GLU A 43 -23.60 17.71 -8.98
C GLU A 43 -23.30 18.24 -10.40
N LEU A 44 -22.39 19.22 -10.50
CA LEU A 44 -21.90 19.74 -11.77
C LEU A 44 -21.30 18.60 -12.59
N LYS A 45 -21.91 18.28 -13.73
CA LYS A 45 -21.39 17.25 -14.66
C LYS A 45 -19.94 17.55 -15.02
N PRO A 46 -19.01 16.59 -14.92
CA PRO A 46 -17.65 16.80 -15.33
C PRO A 46 -17.61 17.20 -16.81
N THR A 47 -16.82 18.20 -17.12
CA THR A 47 -16.66 18.63 -18.51
C THR A 47 -15.88 17.56 -19.29
N THR A 48 -16.06 17.55 -20.62
CA THR A 48 -15.25 16.73 -21.52
C THR A 48 -13.75 16.88 -21.25
N LYS A 49 -13.33 18.11 -20.94
CA LYS A 49 -11.95 18.41 -20.60
C LYS A 49 -11.52 17.69 -19.31
N THR A 50 -12.31 17.76 -18.25
CA THR A 50 -12.01 17.11 -16.96
C THR A 50 -11.85 15.59 -17.13
N ILE A 51 -12.76 14.96 -17.89
CA ILE A 51 -12.70 13.51 -18.15
C ILE A 51 -11.44 13.15 -18.95
N ASN A 52 -11.07 13.96 -19.95
CA ASN A 52 -9.85 13.72 -20.72
C ASN A 52 -8.59 13.95 -19.89
N ASP A 53 -8.58 14.94 -19.00
CA ASP A 53 -7.44 15.23 -18.12
C ASP A 53 -7.25 14.10 -17.12
N ASP A 54 -8.31 13.61 -16.47
CA ASP A 54 -8.26 12.47 -15.57
C ASP A 54 -7.81 11.19 -16.29
N TRP A 55 -8.29 11.02 -17.51
CA TRP A 55 -7.90 9.94 -18.38
C TRP A 55 -6.40 9.98 -18.74
N ASN A 56 -5.85 11.12 -19.12
CA ASN A 56 -4.43 11.28 -19.42
C ASN A 56 -3.57 10.98 -18.18
N ARG A 57 -4.01 11.45 -17.00
CA ARG A 57 -3.34 11.15 -15.73
C ARG A 57 -3.33 9.64 -15.42
N LEU A 58 -4.48 8.97 -15.62
CA LEU A 58 -4.58 7.51 -15.46
C LEU A 58 -3.66 6.77 -16.41
N ASN A 59 -3.68 7.17 -17.69
CA ASN A 59 -2.84 6.55 -18.70
C ASN A 59 -1.35 6.68 -18.35
N ASN A 60 -0.91 7.83 -17.89
CA ASN A 60 0.49 8.05 -17.51
C ASN A 60 0.90 7.22 -16.29
N LEU A 61 -0.01 7.03 -15.32
CA LEU A 61 0.28 6.28 -14.10
C LEU A 61 0.22 4.76 -14.29
N LEU A 62 -0.70 4.28 -15.13
CA LEU A 62 -1.10 2.87 -15.14
C LEU A 62 -1.08 2.24 -16.54
N LYS A 63 -0.50 2.90 -17.55
CA LYS A 63 -0.50 2.46 -18.96
C LYS A 63 -0.08 1.00 -19.15
N ASP A 64 0.89 0.54 -18.38
CA ASP A 64 1.44 -0.82 -18.48
C ASP A 64 0.44 -1.91 -18.05
N TYR A 65 -0.63 -1.51 -17.34
CA TYR A 65 -1.63 -2.41 -16.77
C TYR A 65 -2.98 -2.29 -17.45
N PHE A 66 -3.11 -1.42 -18.47
CA PHE A 66 -4.31 -1.23 -19.24
C PHE A 66 -4.20 -1.87 -20.63
N GLU A 67 -5.11 -2.73 -20.96
CA GLU A 67 -5.38 -3.09 -22.35
C GLU A 67 -6.50 -2.21 -22.89
N TRP A 68 -6.22 -1.47 -23.95
CA TRP A 68 -7.16 -0.59 -24.60
C TRP A 68 -7.88 -1.30 -25.71
N SER A 69 -9.19 -1.38 -25.64
CA SER A 69 -10.03 -1.68 -26.77
C SER A 69 -10.91 -0.46 -27.06
N VAL A 70 -10.69 0.17 -28.19
CA VAL A 70 -11.55 1.28 -28.68
C VAL A 70 -12.59 0.64 -29.61
N ASP A 71 -13.64 0.07 -29.05
CA ASP A 71 -14.83 -0.29 -29.85
C ASP A 71 -15.91 0.75 -29.57
N LYS A 72 -16.31 1.48 -30.63
CA LYS A 72 -17.41 2.46 -30.62
C LYS A 72 -17.34 3.54 -29.52
N LYS A 73 -16.17 4.14 -29.30
CA LYS A 73 -15.92 5.17 -28.27
C LYS A 73 -16.01 4.67 -26.80
N GLN A 74 -15.88 3.40 -26.57
CA GLN A 74 -15.80 2.82 -25.24
C GLN A 74 -14.34 2.47 -24.93
N VAL A 75 -13.93 2.80 -23.75
CA VAL A 75 -12.61 2.45 -23.25
C VAL A 75 -12.76 1.27 -22.33
N PHE A 76 -12.17 0.15 -22.66
CA PHE A 76 -12.19 -1.03 -21.82
C PHE A 76 -10.95 -1.06 -20.95
N PHE A 77 -11.16 -1.27 -19.68
CA PHE A 77 -10.15 -1.52 -18.70
C PHE A 77 -10.11 -3.01 -18.41
N ILE A 78 -9.06 -3.68 -18.79
CA ILE A 78 -8.85 -5.06 -18.37
C ILE A 78 -7.99 -5.00 -17.12
N SER A 79 -8.56 -5.34 -15.96
CA SER A 79 -7.78 -5.43 -14.76
C SER A 79 -6.74 -6.53 -14.90
N ALA A 80 -5.48 -6.19 -14.70
CA ALA A 80 -4.46 -7.18 -14.47
C ALA A 80 -4.76 -7.88 -13.14
N ASP A 81 -4.49 -9.14 -13.03
CA ASP A 81 -4.56 -9.84 -11.75
C ASP A 81 -3.33 -9.50 -10.87
N SER A 82 -3.41 -9.82 -9.59
CA SER A 82 -2.30 -9.55 -8.67
C SER A 82 -1.02 -10.32 -9.01
N TRP A 83 -1.12 -11.40 -9.77
CA TRP A 83 0.02 -12.14 -10.27
C TRP A 83 0.79 -11.39 -11.37
N SER A 84 0.08 -10.83 -12.34
CA SER A 84 0.68 -10.11 -13.46
C SER A 84 1.30 -8.77 -13.06
N MET A 85 0.97 -8.28 -11.85
CA MET A 85 1.52 -7.04 -11.28
C MET A 85 2.68 -7.35 -10.31
N PRO A 86 3.93 -7.34 -10.75
CA PRO A 86 5.08 -7.64 -9.89
C PRO A 86 5.32 -6.59 -8.81
N VAL A 87 4.80 -5.38 -8.99
CA VAL A 87 4.82 -4.28 -8.03
C VAL A 87 3.44 -3.68 -7.91
N ASN A 88 3.14 -3.06 -6.77
CA ASN A 88 1.87 -2.37 -6.60
C ASN A 88 1.86 -1.07 -7.44
N PRO A 89 1.03 -0.98 -8.49
CA PRO A 89 1.05 0.16 -9.41
C PRO A 89 0.58 1.46 -8.73
N PHE A 90 -0.21 1.36 -7.66
CA PHE A 90 -0.78 2.53 -6.97
C PHE A 90 0.25 3.26 -6.10
N HIS A 91 1.39 2.62 -5.76
CA HIS A 91 2.48 3.32 -5.07
C HIS A 91 3.05 4.48 -5.88
N ARG A 92 2.91 4.43 -7.21
CA ARG A 92 3.33 5.51 -8.12
C ARG A 92 2.64 6.84 -7.80
N ILE A 93 1.39 6.81 -7.31
CA ILE A 93 0.62 8.02 -6.96
C ILE A 93 1.39 8.87 -5.95
N TYR A 94 2.00 8.24 -4.95
CA TYR A 94 2.78 8.93 -3.92
C TYR A 94 4.14 9.41 -4.42
N ARG A 95 4.65 8.82 -5.50
CA ARG A 95 5.97 9.14 -6.04
C ARG A 95 5.95 10.18 -7.16
N PHE A 96 4.84 10.34 -7.86
CA PHE A 96 4.70 11.29 -8.97
C PHE A 96 4.05 12.63 -8.57
N CYS A 97 4.20 13.04 -7.32
CA CYS A 97 3.74 14.34 -6.87
C CYS A 97 4.58 15.45 -7.49
N ARG A 98 3.89 16.48 -7.99
CA ARG A 98 4.51 17.71 -8.51
C ARG A 98 4.88 18.63 -7.35
N TYR A 99 6.10 19.13 -7.37
CA TYR A 99 6.59 20.12 -6.42
C TYR A 99 6.95 21.42 -7.11
N ASN A 100 7.01 22.52 -6.34
CA ASN A 100 7.61 23.76 -6.77
C ASN A 100 9.14 23.54 -6.90
N GLU A 101 9.76 24.09 -7.93
CA GLU A 101 11.22 23.98 -8.18
C GLU A 101 12.08 24.39 -6.97
N ARG A 102 11.55 25.26 -6.11
CA ARG A 102 12.25 25.74 -4.89
C ARG A 102 12.30 24.70 -3.77
N ASP A 103 11.32 23.81 -3.70
CA ASP A 103 11.17 22.88 -2.57
C ASP A 103 12.27 21.81 -2.54
N PRO A 104 12.58 21.10 -3.65
CA PRO A 104 13.70 20.15 -3.69
C PRO A 104 15.05 20.82 -3.38
N LYS A 105 15.30 22.02 -3.91
CA LYS A 105 16.51 22.78 -3.63
C LYS A 105 16.65 23.10 -2.16
N CYS A 106 15.60 23.62 -1.54
CA CYS A 106 15.60 23.94 -0.11
C CYS A 106 15.88 22.69 0.73
N PHE A 107 15.30 21.54 0.35
CA PHE A 107 15.54 20.27 1.00
C PHE A 107 17.01 19.84 0.89
N PHE A 108 17.56 19.75 -0.32
CA PHE A 108 18.95 19.35 -0.55
C PHE A 108 19.93 20.27 0.19
N ASN A 109 19.77 21.58 0.07
CA ASN A 109 20.67 22.55 0.71
C ASN A 109 20.60 22.50 2.25
N THR A 110 19.41 22.28 2.83
CA THR A 110 19.28 22.14 4.29
C THR A 110 19.98 20.89 4.78
N ILE A 111 19.74 19.74 4.13
CA ILE A 111 20.39 18.48 4.51
C ILE A 111 21.91 18.61 4.34
N PHE A 112 22.36 19.24 3.25
CA PHE A 112 23.79 19.48 3.05
C PHE A 112 24.39 20.29 4.19
N ALA A 113 23.86 21.46 4.47
CA ALA A 113 24.38 22.33 5.51
C ALA A 113 24.41 21.65 6.89
N LEU A 114 23.42 20.84 7.19
CA LEU A 114 23.32 20.13 8.47
C LEU A 114 24.15 18.82 8.51
N SER A 115 24.48 18.24 7.38
CA SER A 115 25.30 17.00 7.31
C SER A 115 26.79 17.30 7.42
N LYS A 116 27.21 18.49 7.03
CA LYS A 116 28.61 18.91 7.07
C LYS A 116 28.97 19.53 8.44
N LYS A 117 30.20 19.35 8.84
CA LYS A 117 30.83 19.98 9.99
C LYS A 117 31.09 21.46 9.67
N VAL A 118 30.03 22.23 9.76
CA VAL A 118 30.06 23.65 9.39
C VAL A 118 30.29 24.48 10.63
N ARG A 119 31.31 25.32 10.61
CA ARG A 119 31.60 26.30 11.66
C ARG A 119 31.32 27.71 11.17
N LEU A 120 30.44 28.40 11.85
CA LEU A 120 30.28 29.83 11.60
C LEU A 120 31.46 30.56 12.17
N LEU A 121 32.27 31.12 11.28
CA LEU A 121 33.37 32.00 11.70
C LEU A 121 32.82 33.42 11.91
N ARG A 122 32.56 33.77 13.16
CA ARG A 122 32.28 35.15 13.54
C ARG A 122 33.61 35.87 13.73
N GLY A 123 33.82 36.98 13.03
CA GLY A 123 34.88 37.93 13.32
C GLY A 123 36.27 37.60 12.78
N VAL A 124 36.38 36.85 11.73
CA VAL A 124 37.64 36.78 10.96
C VAL A 124 37.68 38.02 10.12
N GLU A 125 38.66 38.88 10.42
CA GLU A 125 38.98 40.03 9.59
C GLU A 125 39.08 39.61 8.14
N SER A 126 38.41 40.36 7.30
CA SER A 126 38.28 40.13 5.87
C SER A 126 39.63 39.87 5.20
N LEU A 127 39.87 38.64 4.86
CA LEU A 127 40.81 38.34 3.80
C LEU A 127 40.04 38.47 2.48
N GLU A 128 40.09 39.68 1.92
CA GLU A 128 39.81 40.03 0.53
C GLU A 128 38.46 39.65 -0.10
N ILE A 129 37.35 39.85 0.59
CA ILE A 129 36.01 39.74 -0.02
C ILE A 129 35.18 41.00 0.36
N ASN A 130 34.64 41.65 -0.67
CA ASN A 130 33.91 42.91 -0.67
C ASN A 130 33.05 43.19 0.59
N ASP A 131 33.14 44.44 1.07
CA ASP A 131 32.61 45.09 2.27
C ASP A 131 31.08 44.98 2.56
N THR A 132 30.36 44.06 1.96
CA THR A 132 28.89 43.96 2.13
C THR A 132 28.39 42.77 2.93
N LEU A 133 29.25 41.98 3.52
CA LEU A 133 28.88 40.77 4.28
C LEU A 133 29.11 40.92 5.76
N SER A 134 28.16 41.49 6.48
CA SER A 134 28.26 41.78 7.91
C SER A 134 28.05 40.60 8.85
N ASP A 135 27.63 39.45 8.36
CA ASP A 135 27.04 38.40 9.22
C ASP A 135 27.78 37.06 9.35
N GLY A 136 28.97 36.92 8.77
CA GLY A 136 29.84 35.75 8.96
C GLY A 136 29.73 34.68 7.83
N TYR A 137 30.75 33.88 7.74
CA TYR A 137 30.89 32.82 6.70
C TYR A 137 30.72 31.45 7.30
N LEU A 138 30.17 30.54 6.52
CA LEU A 138 30.21 29.12 6.82
C LEU A 138 31.51 28.54 6.27
N ARG A 139 32.34 27.96 7.13
CA ARG A 139 33.55 27.25 6.77
C ARG A 139 33.36 25.76 7.07
N PHE A 140 33.71 24.89 6.11
CA PHE A 140 33.72 23.47 6.28
C PHE A 140 35.04 23.06 6.97
N GLU A 141 34.95 22.36 8.09
CA GLU A 141 36.10 21.77 8.76
C GLU A 141 36.02 20.26 8.73
N ASP A 142 37.07 19.63 8.25
CA ASP A 142 37.10 18.17 7.98
C ASP A 142 37.25 17.30 9.25
N ASP A 143 37.60 17.89 10.39
CA ASP A 143 38.01 17.16 11.58
C ASP A 143 36.93 17.01 12.69
N LEU A 144 35.72 17.45 12.46
CA LEU A 144 34.67 17.36 13.49
C LEU A 144 33.82 16.06 13.33
N GLU A 145 33.68 15.28 14.39
CA GLU A 145 32.96 14.00 14.37
C GLU A 145 31.42 14.13 14.28
N ARG A 146 30.85 15.32 14.51
CA ARG A 146 29.40 15.58 14.47
C ARG A 146 29.10 16.88 13.77
N GLY A 147 27.98 16.93 13.03
CA GLY A 147 27.45 18.17 12.48
C GLY A 147 27.16 19.19 13.58
N ASN A 148 27.41 20.49 13.35
CA ASN A 148 27.10 21.55 14.30
C ASN A 148 25.63 21.95 14.17
N PRO A 149 24.93 22.17 15.28
CA PRO A 149 23.57 22.67 15.22
C PRO A 149 23.56 24.12 14.72
N LEU A 150 22.78 24.37 13.66
CA LEU A 150 22.66 25.65 12.99
C LEU A 150 21.32 26.32 13.29
N THR A 151 21.36 27.65 13.44
CA THR A 151 20.15 28.48 13.48
C THR A 151 19.62 28.76 12.07
N SER A 152 18.37 29.19 11.95
CA SER A 152 17.78 29.60 10.67
C SER A 152 18.58 30.71 9.99
N SER A 153 19.10 31.64 10.77
CA SER A 153 19.93 32.76 10.28
C SER A 153 21.28 32.29 9.78
N GLU A 154 21.89 31.29 10.43
CA GLU A 154 23.14 30.69 9.99
C GLU A 154 22.96 29.88 8.68
N LEU A 155 21.81 29.24 8.50
CA LEU A 155 21.47 28.58 7.25
C LEU A 155 21.23 29.52 6.06
N LEU A 156 20.96 30.81 6.34
CA LEU A 156 20.87 31.86 5.33
C LEU A 156 22.21 32.50 4.94
N CYS A 157 23.30 32.16 5.64
CA CYS A 157 24.63 32.69 5.35
C CYS A 157 25.11 32.23 3.97
N PHE A 158 26.11 32.95 3.48
CA PHE A 158 26.72 32.73 2.18
C PHE A 158 27.82 31.68 2.25
N TYR A 159 28.01 30.96 1.14
CA TYR A 159 29.18 30.10 0.93
C TYR A 159 30.47 30.98 0.85
N PRO A 160 31.66 30.39 1.03
CA PRO A 160 32.91 31.15 1.00
C PRO A 160 33.16 31.98 -0.26
N ASP A 161 32.53 31.66 -1.39
CA ASP A 161 32.58 32.42 -2.65
C ASP A 161 31.44 33.40 -2.83
N GLY A 162 30.69 33.72 -1.77
CA GLY A 162 29.66 34.77 -1.78
C GLY A 162 28.29 34.36 -2.34
N ALA A 163 28.10 33.07 -2.67
CA ALA A 163 26.79 32.56 -3.10
C ALA A 163 25.90 32.26 -1.87
N PRO A 164 24.65 32.73 -1.83
CA PRO A 164 23.75 32.40 -0.73
C PRO A 164 23.32 30.95 -0.74
N LEU A 165 23.32 30.28 0.43
CA LEU A 165 22.84 28.92 0.60
C LEU A 165 21.36 28.83 0.30
N PHE A 166 20.59 29.85 0.69
CA PHE A 166 19.17 29.97 0.41
C PHE A 166 18.80 31.39 -0.05
N GLU A 167 17.88 31.45 -1.01
CA GLU A 167 17.16 32.67 -1.32
C GLU A 167 15.82 32.68 -0.62
N GLY A 168 15.53 33.65 0.18
CA GLY A 168 14.23 33.86 0.77
C GLY A 168 14.25 34.51 2.15
N GLU A 169 13.08 34.88 2.59
CA GLU A 169 12.87 35.41 3.91
C GLU A 169 13.03 34.33 4.99
N ASN A 170 13.49 34.69 6.16
CA ASN A 170 13.59 33.83 7.35
C ASN A 170 12.33 33.00 7.62
N ASN A 171 11.16 33.53 7.28
CA ASN A 171 9.87 32.87 7.47
C ASN A 171 9.73 31.61 6.60
N THR A 172 10.20 31.63 5.37
CA THR A 172 10.13 30.49 4.43
C THR A 172 11.01 29.34 4.91
N ILE A 173 12.24 29.65 5.33
CA ILE A 173 13.17 28.65 5.87
C ILE A 173 12.66 28.08 7.20
N ASN A 174 12.17 28.94 8.10
CA ASN A 174 11.59 28.45 9.34
C ASN A 174 10.39 27.53 9.11
N LYS A 175 9.57 27.80 8.11
CA LYS A 175 8.47 26.91 7.72
C LYS A 175 9.02 25.56 7.24
N LYS A 176 10.01 25.56 6.35
CA LYS A 176 10.62 24.32 5.82
C LYS A 176 11.33 23.53 6.90
N LEU A 177 12.06 24.19 7.80
CA LEU A 177 12.71 23.52 8.94
C LEU A 177 11.69 22.86 9.89
N LYS A 178 10.54 23.50 10.11
CA LYS A 178 9.44 22.87 10.87
C LYS A 178 8.88 21.65 10.15
N GLU A 179 8.70 21.70 8.85
CA GLU A 179 8.27 20.56 8.03
C GLU A 179 9.28 19.40 8.12
N LEU A 180 10.58 19.68 7.95
CA LEU A 180 11.64 18.68 8.08
C LEU A 180 11.72 18.07 9.50
N LYS A 181 11.45 18.87 10.54
CA LYS A 181 11.33 18.37 11.92
C LYS A 181 10.12 17.43 12.07
N GLU A 182 8.97 17.83 11.55
CA GLU A 182 7.74 17.01 11.58
C GLU A 182 7.93 15.70 10.82
N MET A 183 8.63 15.71 9.69
CA MET A 183 9.02 14.52 8.95
C MET A 183 10.10 13.68 9.65
N GLY A 184 10.78 14.23 10.65
CA GLY A 184 11.74 13.52 11.47
C GLY A 184 13.18 13.52 10.98
N PHE A 185 13.52 14.31 9.96
CA PHE A 185 14.90 14.43 9.45
C PHE A 185 15.81 15.23 10.38
N ILE A 186 15.27 16.24 11.03
CA ILE A 186 16.01 17.14 11.91
C ILE A 186 15.39 17.21 13.30
N SER A 187 16.20 17.60 14.28
CA SER A 187 15.78 17.86 15.66
C SER A 187 16.08 19.31 16.05
N ASP A 188 15.24 19.86 16.91
CA ASP A 188 15.47 21.17 17.54
C ASP A 188 16.02 20.95 18.94
N ILE A 189 17.30 21.22 19.13
CA ILE A 189 17.99 21.04 20.41
C ILE A 189 17.74 22.14 21.44
N SER A 190 16.99 23.19 21.05
CA SER A 190 16.67 24.31 21.93
C SER A 190 15.32 24.22 22.64
N GLU A 191 14.55 23.17 22.38
CA GLU A 191 13.16 22.99 22.83
C GLU A 191 12.93 23.13 24.34
N HIS A 192 13.97 22.93 25.13
CA HIS A 192 13.89 23.07 26.62
C HIS A 192 14.17 24.46 27.15
N ARG A 193 14.43 25.47 26.29
CA ARG A 193 14.76 26.84 26.71
C ARG A 193 13.73 27.86 26.21
N LYS A 194 12.87 28.36 27.09
CA LYS A 194 11.71 29.25 26.78
C LYS A 194 11.98 30.53 25.98
N LYS A 195 13.24 30.92 25.69
CA LYS A 195 13.62 32.11 24.89
C LYS A 195 14.87 31.88 24.03
N ALA A 196 15.20 30.64 23.69
CA ALA A 196 16.40 30.37 22.90
C ALA A 196 16.10 30.45 21.41
N THR A 197 17.05 30.94 20.63
CA THR A 197 17.05 30.80 19.18
C THR A 197 17.04 29.31 18.81
N HIS A 198 16.12 28.88 17.94
CA HIS A 198 16.05 27.51 17.51
C HIS A 198 17.36 27.06 16.84
N ARG A 199 17.87 25.92 17.25
CA ARG A 199 19.06 25.31 16.68
C ARG A 199 18.71 23.91 16.14
N TRP A 200 19.00 23.70 14.91
CA TRP A 200 18.60 22.51 14.14
C TRP A 200 19.80 21.58 13.95
N LEU A 201 19.56 20.29 14.12
CA LEU A 201 20.55 19.23 13.97
C LEU A 201 19.97 18.11 13.13
N LEU A 202 20.75 17.56 12.21
CA LEU A 202 20.38 16.39 11.44
C LEU A 202 20.32 15.16 12.36
N LYS A 203 19.31 14.31 12.19
CA LYS A 203 19.24 13.06 12.96
C LYS A 203 20.25 12.04 12.42
N GLU A 204 20.82 11.25 13.33
CA GLU A 204 21.85 10.25 12.99
C GLU A 204 21.25 8.92 12.48
N LYS A 205 19.95 8.72 12.59
CA LYS A 205 19.29 7.47 12.14
C LYS A 205 19.25 7.40 10.62
N THR A 206 20.21 6.71 10.03
CA THR A 206 20.34 6.53 8.59
C THR A 206 20.18 5.07 8.20
N LEU A 207 19.84 4.83 6.93
CA LEU A 207 19.78 3.48 6.39
C LEU A 207 21.16 2.82 6.43
N ASP A 208 22.23 3.55 6.13
CA ASP A 208 23.62 3.07 6.20
C ASP A 208 23.99 2.58 7.62
N GLN A 209 23.61 3.36 8.65
CA GLN A 209 23.84 2.96 10.03
C GLN A 209 23.09 1.66 10.39
N LEU A 210 21.85 1.55 9.92
CA LEU A 210 21.04 0.35 10.12
C LEU A 210 21.69 -0.87 9.44
N LEU A 211 22.15 -0.72 8.20
CA LEU A 211 22.84 -1.78 7.46
C LEU A 211 24.13 -2.19 8.16
N LYS A 212 25.01 -1.25 8.50
CA LYS A 212 26.27 -1.53 9.21
C LYS A 212 26.07 -2.25 10.55
N ASN A 213 25.00 -1.92 11.27
CA ASN A 213 24.67 -2.59 12.52
C ASN A 213 24.19 -4.03 12.28
N GLY A 214 23.39 -4.25 11.23
CA GLY A 214 22.92 -5.58 10.83
C GLY A 214 24.05 -6.48 10.30
N GLU A 215 24.94 -5.94 9.46
CA GLU A 215 26.09 -6.67 8.89
C GLU A 215 27.10 -7.12 9.95
N ARG A 216 27.15 -6.45 11.12
CA ARG A 216 27.94 -6.94 12.26
C ARG A 216 27.38 -8.22 12.87
N VAL A 217 26.07 -8.46 12.68
CA VAL A 217 25.38 -9.67 13.15
C VAL A 217 25.47 -10.78 12.11
N ASP A 218 25.13 -10.45 10.85
CA ASP A 218 25.20 -11.39 9.72
C ASP A 218 25.75 -10.66 8.47
N PRO A 219 26.84 -11.15 7.86
CA PRO A 219 27.37 -10.56 6.63
C PRO A 219 26.41 -10.52 5.45
N ASN A 220 25.36 -11.33 5.42
CA ASN A 220 24.33 -11.36 4.38
C ASN A 220 23.10 -10.49 4.75
N PHE A 221 23.16 -9.75 5.86
CA PHE A 221 22.05 -8.95 6.35
C PHE A 221 21.43 -8.05 5.29
N GLN A 222 22.24 -7.36 4.48
CA GLN A 222 21.73 -6.45 3.46
C GLN A 222 20.85 -7.19 2.44
N ALA A 223 21.26 -8.36 1.96
CA ALA A 223 20.46 -9.15 1.02
C ALA A 223 19.13 -9.59 1.66
N HIS A 224 19.18 -10.16 2.86
CA HIS A 224 17.99 -10.57 3.60
C HIS A 224 17.04 -9.39 3.88
N PHE A 225 17.59 -8.22 4.18
CA PHE A 225 16.80 -7.01 4.45
C PHE A 225 16.13 -6.47 3.17
N ILE A 226 16.82 -6.50 2.02
CA ILE A 226 16.25 -6.14 0.72
C ILE A 226 15.09 -7.08 0.36
N ASP A 227 15.26 -8.39 0.53
CA ASP A 227 14.20 -9.38 0.29
C ASP A 227 12.99 -9.14 1.20
N ALA A 228 13.23 -8.84 2.48
CA ALA A 228 12.17 -8.47 3.42
C ALA A 228 11.44 -7.19 2.96
N LEU A 229 12.17 -6.14 2.59
CA LEU A 229 11.58 -4.90 2.09
C LEU A 229 10.77 -5.14 0.81
N ASP A 230 11.28 -5.95 -0.13
CA ASP A 230 10.56 -6.29 -1.36
C ASP A 230 9.24 -7.01 -1.05
N PHE A 231 9.25 -7.98 -0.16
CA PHE A 231 8.04 -8.67 0.26
C PHE A 231 7.06 -7.73 0.98
N PHE A 232 7.53 -7.00 2.01
CA PHE A 232 6.65 -6.18 2.84
C PHE A 232 6.14 -4.93 2.13
N SER A 233 6.86 -4.40 1.12
CA SER A 233 6.36 -3.30 0.30
C SER A 233 5.06 -3.64 -0.44
N LYS A 234 4.84 -4.92 -0.76
CA LYS A 234 3.64 -5.42 -1.48
C LYS A 234 2.58 -5.95 -0.52
N TYR A 235 3.01 -6.40 0.65
CA TYR A 235 2.17 -7.10 1.62
C TYR A 235 1.61 -6.19 2.71
N ALA A 236 2.42 -5.29 3.24
CA ALA A 236 2.06 -4.45 4.38
C ALA A 236 1.25 -3.22 3.94
N SER A 237 0.39 -2.72 4.83
CA SER A 237 -0.23 -1.40 4.66
C SER A 237 0.85 -0.32 4.61
N LEU A 238 0.57 0.79 3.94
CA LEU A 238 1.57 1.84 3.67
C LEU A 238 2.81 1.30 2.94
N GLY A 239 2.63 0.29 2.10
CA GLY A 239 3.71 -0.37 1.35
C GLY A 239 4.48 0.57 0.41
N ALA A 240 3.90 1.71 0.06
CA ALA A 240 4.59 2.78 -0.67
C ALA A 240 5.88 3.22 0.04
N VAL A 241 5.88 3.24 1.39
CA VAL A 241 7.08 3.56 2.20
C VAL A 241 8.18 2.52 1.96
N GLY A 242 7.82 1.24 1.96
CA GLY A 242 8.75 0.14 1.65
C GLY A 242 9.31 0.23 0.23
N SER A 243 8.47 0.59 -0.75
CA SER A 243 8.92 0.81 -2.14
C SER A 243 9.92 1.96 -2.26
N ILE A 244 9.79 3.00 -1.44
CA ILE A 244 10.72 4.13 -1.39
C ILE A 244 12.04 3.69 -0.78
N LEU A 245 12.00 2.93 0.31
CA LEU A 245 13.20 2.38 0.93
C LEU A 245 13.96 1.44 -0.02
N LEU A 246 13.26 0.57 -0.74
CA LEU A 246 13.87 -0.27 -1.79
C LEU A 246 14.56 0.56 -2.86
N GLY A 247 13.96 1.67 -3.28
CA GLY A 247 14.56 2.56 -4.27
C GLY A 247 15.86 3.23 -3.83
N ARG A 248 16.28 3.09 -2.57
CA ARG A 248 17.60 3.55 -2.09
C ARG A 248 18.71 2.54 -2.31
N PHE A 249 18.37 1.32 -2.70
CA PHE A 249 19.35 0.29 -3.06
C PHE A 249 19.52 0.28 -4.56
N SER A 250 20.75 0.25 -5.03
CA SER A 250 21.09 0.18 -6.46
C SER A 250 20.83 -1.19 -7.09
N SER A 251 20.08 -2.06 -6.46
CA SER A 251 19.79 -3.39 -6.93
C SER A 251 18.71 -3.38 -8.02
N THR A 252 19.08 -3.80 -9.20
CA THR A 252 18.20 -4.02 -10.36
C THR A 252 17.57 -5.41 -10.39
N SER A 253 17.67 -6.19 -9.31
CA SER A 253 17.16 -7.55 -9.29
C SER A 253 15.63 -7.56 -9.42
N LYS A 254 15.12 -8.36 -10.35
CA LYS A 254 13.68 -8.61 -10.48
C LYS A 254 13.19 -9.25 -9.19
N SER A 255 12.08 -8.77 -8.65
CA SER A 255 11.47 -9.37 -7.47
C SER A 255 11.23 -10.87 -7.64
N ALA A 256 11.71 -11.65 -6.68
CA ALA A 256 11.47 -13.08 -6.60
C ALA A 256 10.01 -13.42 -6.19
N PHE A 257 9.24 -12.43 -5.68
CA PHE A 257 7.91 -12.64 -5.14
C PHE A 257 6.81 -12.31 -6.15
N ARG A 258 5.78 -13.15 -6.16
CA ARG A 258 4.47 -12.90 -6.77
C ARG A 258 3.39 -13.10 -5.73
N PHE A 259 2.37 -12.27 -5.81
CA PHE A 259 1.27 -12.30 -4.85
C PHE A 259 0.01 -12.83 -5.50
N LYS A 260 -0.59 -13.81 -4.87
CA LYS A 260 -1.93 -14.30 -5.19
C LYS A 260 -2.91 -13.62 -4.22
N HIS A 261 -4.01 -13.11 -4.76
CA HIS A 261 -5.07 -12.41 -4.00
C HIS A 261 -4.64 -11.13 -3.26
N ALA A 262 -3.62 -10.42 -3.76
CA ALA A 262 -3.27 -9.11 -3.21
C ALA A 262 -4.26 -8.02 -3.64
N TYR A 263 -4.71 -7.24 -2.67
CA TYR A 263 -5.63 -6.13 -2.88
C TYR A 263 -4.85 -4.80 -2.99
N TYR A 264 -4.12 -4.61 -4.08
CA TYR A 264 -3.26 -3.44 -4.29
C TYR A 264 -3.99 -2.10 -4.20
N MET A 265 -5.29 -2.11 -4.48
CA MET A 265 -6.13 -0.92 -4.42
C MET A 265 -6.24 -0.32 -3.01
N GLN A 266 -5.95 -1.09 -1.96
CA GLN A 266 -5.89 -0.58 -0.59
C GLN A 266 -4.93 0.62 -0.46
N SER A 267 -3.84 0.62 -1.22
CA SER A 267 -2.87 1.72 -1.22
C SER A 267 -3.46 3.08 -1.62
N LEU A 268 -4.60 3.11 -2.30
CA LEU A 268 -5.33 4.36 -2.57
C LEU A 268 -5.87 5.02 -1.29
N ASN A 269 -5.96 4.27 -0.20
CA ASN A 269 -6.47 4.73 1.09
C ASN A 269 -5.36 5.06 2.10
N ASP A 270 -4.08 4.83 1.74
CA ASP A 270 -2.96 4.94 2.69
C ASP A 270 -2.88 6.31 3.37
N TYR A 271 -3.24 7.40 2.67
CA TYR A 271 -3.26 8.72 3.29
C TYR A 271 -4.38 8.87 4.33
N SER A 272 -5.60 8.38 4.04
CA SER A 272 -6.70 8.39 5.01
C SER A 272 -6.41 7.46 6.18
N LEU A 273 -5.78 6.32 5.92
CA LEU A 273 -5.33 5.39 6.94
C LEU A 273 -4.33 6.07 7.89
N LEU A 274 -3.35 6.77 7.34
CA LEU A 274 -2.33 7.46 8.15
C LEU A 274 -2.94 8.56 9.02
N ASP A 275 -3.88 9.35 8.48
CA ASP A 275 -4.61 10.38 9.23
C ASP A 275 -5.42 9.77 10.39
N LEU A 276 -6.11 8.67 10.15
CA LEU A 276 -6.88 7.97 11.18
C LEU A 276 -6.00 7.34 12.26
N LEU A 277 -4.87 6.72 11.89
CA LEU A 277 -3.93 6.14 12.83
C LEU A 277 -3.36 7.22 13.77
N GLU A 278 -3.03 8.39 13.22
CA GLU A 278 -2.54 9.52 14.03
C GLU A 278 -3.63 10.04 14.97
N ALA A 279 -4.88 10.14 14.50
CA ALA A 279 -6.01 10.55 15.32
C ALA A 279 -6.31 9.56 16.46
N ILE A 280 -6.30 8.25 16.16
CA ILE A 280 -6.50 7.21 17.18
C ILE A 280 -5.37 7.22 18.22
N GLU A 281 -4.12 7.37 17.79
CA GLU A 281 -2.96 7.43 18.70
C GLU A 281 -3.04 8.62 19.64
N LYS A 282 -3.48 9.78 19.12
CA LYS A 282 -3.62 11.02 19.89
C LYS A 282 -4.94 11.14 20.64
N GLN A 283 -5.87 10.24 20.39
CA GLN A 283 -7.24 10.28 20.89
C GLN A 283 -7.97 11.57 20.49
N ASP A 284 -7.77 11.98 19.23
CA ASP A 284 -8.38 13.17 18.66
C ASP A 284 -9.76 12.86 18.07
N TRP A 285 -10.68 13.83 18.16
CA TRP A 285 -11.93 13.83 17.39
C TRP A 285 -11.65 14.18 15.93
N CYS A 286 -12.40 13.56 15.01
CA CYS A 286 -12.30 13.81 13.58
C CYS A 286 -13.63 14.30 13.00
N LYS A 287 -13.53 15.24 12.07
CA LYS A 287 -14.58 15.47 11.08
C LYS A 287 -14.21 14.70 9.83
N ILE A 288 -15.10 13.84 9.37
CA ILE A 288 -14.90 13.00 8.18
C ILE A 288 -15.96 13.39 7.15
N ASP A 289 -15.50 13.80 5.97
CA ASP A 289 -16.34 13.92 4.78
C ASP A 289 -16.31 12.58 4.04
N TYR A 290 -17.48 12.02 3.76
CA TYR A 290 -17.61 10.68 3.20
C TYR A 290 -18.71 10.59 2.16
N ARG A 291 -18.68 9.51 1.38
CA ARG A 291 -19.74 9.14 0.45
C ARG A 291 -20.49 7.90 0.95
N HIS A 292 -21.79 7.93 0.80
CA HIS A 292 -22.59 6.76 1.15
C HIS A 292 -22.44 5.66 0.09
N ALA A 293 -22.09 4.45 0.54
CA ALA A 293 -21.72 3.34 -0.35
C ALA A 293 -22.83 2.91 -1.33
N VAL A 294 -24.09 3.14 -1.00
CA VAL A 294 -25.25 2.71 -1.81
C VAL A 294 -25.82 3.86 -2.63
N THR A 295 -26.01 5.04 -2.02
CA THR A 295 -26.63 6.18 -2.71
C THR A 295 -25.61 7.04 -3.46
N GLY A 296 -24.33 6.96 -3.11
CA GLY A 296 -23.28 7.83 -3.64
C GLY A 296 -23.38 9.28 -3.12
N GLU A 297 -24.31 9.59 -2.21
CA GLU A 297 -24.48 10.92 -1.66
C GLU A 297 -23.32 11.26 -0.71
N SER A 298 -22.88 12.51 -0.76
CA SER A 298 -21.83 13.02 0.13
C SER A 298 -22.42 13.47 1.46
N GLY A 299 -21.72 13.17 2.55
CA GLY A 299 -22.08 13.57 3.90
C GLY A 299 -20.86 13.92 4.74
N SER A 300 -21.10 14.52 5.89
CA SER A 300 -20.07 14.82 6.88
C SER A 300 -20.50 14.37 8.25
N LEU A 301 -19.58 13.77 9.00
CA LEU A 301 -19.82 13.37 10.38
C LEU A 301 -18.68 13.84 11.28
N ILE A 302 -18.97 14.04 12.58
CA ILE A 302 -17.96 14.18 13.63
C ILE A 302 -17.94 12.88 14.42
N CYS A 303 -16.77 12.29 14.57
CA CYS A 303 -16.63 11.02 15.26
C CYS A 303 -15.33 10.92 16.06
N PHE A 304 -15.33 9.96 16.99
CA PHE A 304 -14.13 9.52 17.70
C PHE A 304 -13.66 8.19 17.08
N PRO A 305 -12.58 8.17 16.31
CA PRO A 305 -12.05 6.95 15.71
C PRO A 305 -11.47 6.04 16.82
N LEU A 306 -11.75 4.73 16.75
CA LEU A 306 -11.40 3.78 17.80
C LEU A 306 -10.35 2.77 17.36
N GLU A 307 -10.55 2.17 16.21
CA GLU A 307 -9.67 1.14 15.64
C GLU A 307 -9.84 1.04 14.14
N ILE A 308 -8.85 0.46 13.49
CA ILE A 308 -8.89 0.11 12.06
C ILE A 308 -9.12 -1.39 11.92
N ARG A 309 -10.08 -1.80 11.10
CA ARG A 309 -10.34 -3.19 10.75
C ARG A 309 -9.93 -3.46 9.33
N MET A 310 -9.08 -4.47 9.13
CA MET A 310 -8.59 -4.88 7.82
C MET A 310 -9.05 -6.30 7.53
N SER A 311 -9.75 -6.47 6.41
CA SER A 311 -10.18 -7.78 5.95
C SER A 311 -9.24 -8.30 4.87
N ALA A 312 -8.49 -9.35 5.18
CA ALA A 312 -7.67 -10.06 4.19
C ALA A 312 -8.54 -10.85 3.19
N THR A 313 -9.77 -11.20 3.59
CA THR A 313 -10.69 -11.98 2.75
C THR A 313 -11.36 -11.12 1.69
N SER A 314 -11.82 -9.92 2.06
CA SER A 314 -12.52 -9.00 1.16
C SER A 314 -11.63 -7.87 0.62
N GLY A 315 -10.43 -7.71 1.16
CA GLY A 315 -9.52 -6.62 0.81
C GLY A 315 -9.99 -5.24 1.26
N ARG A 316 -10.87 -5.17 2.25
CA ARG A 316 -11.43 -3.90 2.70
C ARG A 316 -10.86 -3.44 4.02
N GLU A 317 -10.79 -2.13 4.14
CA GLU A 317 -10.35 -1.43 5.34
C GLU A 317 -11.48 -0.57 5.87
N TYR A 318 -11.66 -0.60 7.20
CA TYR A 318 -12.72 0.11 7.89
C TYR A 318 -12.14 0.85 9.09
N VAL A 319 -12.67 2.03 9.36
CA VAL A 319 -12.53 2.67 10.67
C VAL A 319 -13.76 2.38 11.51
N SER A 320 -13.56 1.84 12.70
CA SER A 320 -14.60 1.75 13.74
C SER A 320 -14.62 3.06 14.49
N PHE A 321 -15.79 3.65 14.68
CA PHE A 321 -15.91 4.95 15.31
C PHE A 321 -17.15 5.06 16.19
N TYR A 322 -17.10 6.01 17.13
CA TYR A 322 -18.22 6.46 17.92
C TYR A 322 -18.71 7.83 17.43
N GLU A 323 -20.02 7.96 17.22
CA GLU A 323 -20.68 9.20 16.80
C GLU A 323 -21.43 9.80 17.99
N PRO A 324 -21.12 11.04 18.42
CA PRO A 324 -21.56 11.55 19.70
C PRO A 324 -23.04 12.04 19.71
N PHE A 325 -23.60 12.46 18.57
CA PHE A 325 -24.92 13.10 18.54
C PHE A 325 -26.05 12.08 18.57
N THR A 326 -25.91 10.97 17.87
CA THR A 326 -26.83 9.83 17.94
C THR A 326 -26.43 8.83 19.01
N ARG A 327 -25.25 9.01 19.63
CA ARG A 327 -24.66 8.10 20.60
C ARG A 327 -24.58 6.67 20.05
N SER A 328 -24.12 6.55 18.80
CA SER A 328 -24.02 5.28 18.10
C SER A 328 -22.57 4.95 17.75
N TYR A 329 -22.32 3.69 17.42
CA TYR A 329 -21.04 3.27 16.86
C TYR A 329 -21.27 2.54 15.55
N SER A 330 -20.30 2.65 14.66
CA SER A 330 -20.37 1.97 13.36
C SER A 330 -19.00 1.85 12.71
N HIS A 331 -18.99 1.39 11.47
CA HIS A 331 -17.82 1.25 10.65
C HIS A 331 -18.00 2.01 9.33
N LEU A 332 -16.97 2.75 8.95
CA LEU A 332 -16.91 3.42 7.66
C LEU A 332 -15.76 2.82 6.85
N ARG A 333 -16.00 2.51 5.58
CA ARG A 333 -14.98 2.03 4.66
C ARG A 333 -14.05 3.16 4.28
N LEU A 334 -12.72 2.93 4.38
CA LEU A 334 -11.72 3.95 4.05
C LEU A 334 -11.82 4.39 2.59
N GLU A 335 -12.24 3.50 1.70
CA GLU A 335 -12.41 3.79 0.28
C GLU A 335 -13.47 4.88 -0.01
N PHE A 336 -14.41 5.10 0.91
CA PHE A 336 -15.45 6.12 0.79
C PHE A 336 -15.18 7.38 1.63
N ILE A 337 -14.02 7.48 2.25
CA ILE A 337 -13.58 8.70 2.93
C ILE A 337 -12.96 9.64 1.91
N ASP A 338 -13.51 10.83 1.82
CA ASP A 338 -13.05 11.88 0.91
C ASP A 338 -12.05 12.82 1.59
N HIS A 339 -12.31 13.21 2.85
CA HIS A 339 -11.46 14.12 3.60
C HIS A 339 -11.57 13.92 5.11
N ILE A 340 -10.46 14.19 5.83
CA ILE A 340 -10.38 14.11 7.28
C ILE A 340 -9.79 15.39 7.85
N GLU A 341 -10.47 15.98 8.84
CA GLU A 341 -9.99 17.11 9.62
C GLU A 341 -9.93 16.72 11.10
N ILE A 342 -8.93 17.22 11.82
CA ILE A 342 -8.84 17.04 13.25
C ILE A 342 -9.67 18.11 13.95
N VAL A 343 -10.60 17.69 14.80
CA VAL A 343 -11.45 18.59 15.59
C VAL A 343 -10.73 18.97 16.86
N SER A 344 -10.29 20.22 16.92
CA SER A 344 -9.54 20.78 18.07
C SER A 344 -10.44 21.25 19.21
N LYS A 345 -11.70 21.58 18.91
CA LYS A 345 -12.70 22.00 19.89
C LYS A 345 -14.07 21.50 19.46
N LEU A 346 -14.79 20.87 20.37
CA LEU A 346 -16.16 20.39 20.16
C LEU A 346 -17.01 20.79 21.37
N GLU A 347 -18.10 21.50 21.13
CA GLU A 347 -18.99 22.02 22.15
C GLU A 347 -20.30 21.20 22.21
N GLY A 348 -20.98 21.24 23.36
CA GLY A 348 -22.29 20.61 23.51
C GLY A 348 -22.28 19.11 23.77
N ILE A 349 -21.13 18.52 24.12
CA ILE A 349 -20.97 17.09 24.41
C ILE A 349 -20.66 16.89 25.90
N ASP A 350 -21.40 15.98 26.54
CA ASP A 350 -21.14 15.55 27.91
C ASP A 350 -20.00 14.50 27.91
N GLN A 351 -18.83 14.89 28.40
CA GLN A 351 -17.65 14.03 28.42
C GLN A 351 -17.83 12.78 29.30
N ALA A 352 -18.64 12.82 30.35
CA ALA A 352 -18.87 11.68 31.20
C ALA A 352 -19.72 10.61 30.48
N ILE A 353 -20.70 11.04 29.71
CA ILE A 353 -21.50 10.17 28.85
C ILE A 353 -20.64 9.55 27.77
N VAL A 354 -19.84 10.36 27.09
CA VAL A 354 -18.92 9.90 26.05
C VAL A 354 -17.98 8.81 26.57
N GLN A 355 -17.34 9.02 27.73
CA GLN A 355 -16.43 8.02 28.30
C GLN A 355 -17.14 6.69 28.63
N ALA A 356 -18.35 6.75 29.16
CA ALA A 356 -19.12 5.55 29.42
C ALA A 356 -19.52 4.82 28.13
N ASP A 357 -19.93 5.55 27.11
CA ASP A 357 -20.28 5.00 25.79
C ASP A 357 -19.05 4.37 25.12
N LEU A 358 -17.89 5.04 25.12
CA LEU A 358 -16.65 4.51 24.56
C LEU A 358 -16.21 3.20 25.22
N GLN A 359 -16.42 3.06 26.53
CA GLN A 359 -16.12 1.81 27.23
C GLN A 359 -17.05 0.68 26.74
N ASN A 360 -18.34 0.94 26.61
CA ASN A 360 -19.33 -0.03 26.10
C ASN A 360 -19.03 -0.44 24.65
N VAL A 361 -18.67 0.52 23.81
CA VAL A 361 -18.32 0.28 22.39
C VAL A 361 -17.08 -0.59 22.29
N ARG A 362 -16.01 -0.28 23.04
CA ARG A 362 -14.78 -1.11 23.04
C ARG A 362 -15.05 -2.55 23.47
N GLU A 363 -15.95 -2.77 24.42
CA GLU A 363 -16.36 -4.12 24.79
C GLU A 363 -17.15 -4.81 23.67
N ALA A 364 -18.07 -4.10 23.00
CA ALA A 364 -18.85 -4.63 21.89
C ALA A 364 -17.98 -4.99 20.67
N LEU A 365 -16.99 -4.17 20.36
CA LEU A 365 -16.07 -4.39 19.23
C LEU A 365 -15.28 -5.71 19.34
N LYS A 366 -15.07 -6.25 20.53
CA LYS A 366 -14.45 -7.57 20.75
C LYS A 366 -15.28 -8.71 20.15
N TYR A 367 -16.59 -8.51 19.99
CA TYR A 367 -17.54 -9.48 19.45
C TYR A 367 -17.97 -9.18 18.01
N CYS A 368 -17.32 -8.25 17.35
CA CYS A 368 -17.58 -7.92 15.96
C CYS A 368 -16.87 -8.93 15.06
N TRP A 369 -17.61 -9.75 14.31
CA TRP A 369 -17.03 -10.76 13.40
C TRP A 369 -16.23 -10.16 12.27
N GLY A 370 -16.73 -9.10 11.68
CA GLY A 370 -16.07 -8.34 10.62
C GLY A 370 -16.18 -6.85 10.90
N ALA A 371 -16.80 -6.12 9.99
CA ALA A 371 -17.10 -4.70 10.12
C ALA A 371 -18.62 -4.41 10.08
N SER A 372 -19.45 -5.40 10.39
CA SER A 372 -20.89 -5.24 10.48
C SER A 372 -21.30 -5.06 11.95
N THR A 373 -22.09 -4.04 12.19
CA THR A 373 -22.74 -3.78 13.47
C THR A 373 -24.21 -3.48 13.24
N THR A 374 -25.04 -3.88 14.17
CA THR A 374 -26.42 -3.38 14.22
C THR A 374 -26.36 -1.89 14.56
N TYR A 375 -26.96 -1.07 13.70
CA TYR A 375 -27.05 0.36 13.92
C TYR A 375 -28.17 0.64 14.95
N GLU A 376 -27.87 0.46 16.21
CA GLU A 376 -28.77 0.87 17.29
C GLU A 376 -28.05 1.92 18.14
N PRO A 377 -28.73 3.04 18.47
CA PRO A 377 -28.19 3.99 19.41
C PRO A 377 -27.86 3.28 20.73
N ILE A 378 -26.71 3.59 21.31
CA ILE A 378 -26.33 3.08 22.61
C ILE A 378 -27.35 3.63 23.60
N GLY A 379 -28.25 2.78 24.08
CA GLY A 379 -29.23 3.16 25.08
C GLY A 379 -28.59 3.73 26.37
N ASN A 380 -29.32 3.94 27.41
CA ASN A 380 -28.77 4.41 28.68
C ASN A 380 -27.46 3.67 29.02
N ALA A 381 -26.50 4.37 29.57
CA ALA A 381 -25.11 3.90 29.83
C ALA A 381 -24.98 2.55 30.59
N LYS A 382 -26.06 1.96 31.01
CA LYS A 382 -26.16 0.64 31.65
C LYS A 382 -26.58 -0.49 30.70
N GLN A 383 -26.96 -0.19 29.45
CA GLN A 383 -27.42 -1.19 28.49
C GLN A 383 -26.24 -1.70 27.65
N LYS A 384 -25.92 -2.98 27.84
CA LYS A 384 -24.90 -3.66 27.02
C LYS A 384 -25.41 -3.84 25.60
N VAL A 385 -24.52 -3.75 24.63
CA VAL A 385 -24.79 -4.07 23.23
C VAL A 385 -25.30 -5.52 23.13
N PRO A 386 -26.44 -5.79 22.45
CA PRO A 386 -26.94 -7.15 22.30
C PRO A 386 -25.96 -8.04 21.51
N LEU A 387 -25.81 -9.28 21.97
CA LEU A 387 -24.97 -10.27 21.32
C LEU A 387 -25.82 -11.45 20.85
N TYR A 388 -25.62 -11.88 19.61
CA TYR A 388 -26.18 -13.08 19.03
C TYR A 388 -25.29 -14.28 19.35
N ALA A 389 -25.82 -15.31 20.01
CA ALA A 389 -25.14 -16.55 20.28
C ALA A 389 -25.41 -17.55 19.15
N ILE A 390 -24.43 -17.86 18.37
CA ILE A 390 -24.50 -18.77 17.22
C ILE A 390 -23.83 -20.09 17.60
N ASP A 391 -24.55 -21.19 17.37
CA ASP A 391 -24.08 -22.56 17.56
C ASP A 391 -24.26 -23.33 16.25
N MET A 392 -23.17 -23.85 15.68
CA MET A 392 -23.23 -24.64 14.46
C MET A 392 -22.52 -25.99 14.63
N LYS A 393 -23.00 -27.02 13.87
CA LYS A 393 -22.32 -28.30 13.73
C LYS A 393 -22.06 -28.62 12.27
N ILE A 394 -20.86 -29.04 11.97
CA ILE A 394 -20.38 -29.40 10.63
C ILE A 394 -20.05 -30.88 10.61
N ALA A 395 -20.63 -31.64 9.67
CA ALA A 395 -20.25 -33.03 9.44
C ALA A 395 -18.79 -33.14 9.00
N CYS A 396 -18.03 -34.07 9.60
CA CYS A 396 -16.63 -34.26 9.31
C CYS A 396 -16.22 -35.69 9.61
N ASP A 397 -15.76 -36.40 8.58
CA ASP A 397 -15.04 -37.67 8.72
C ASP A 397 -13.56 -37.36 8.99
N PHE A 398 -13.14 -37.49 10.25
CA PHE A 398 -11.80 -37.09 10.66
C PHE A 398 -10.67 -37.89 9.99
N GLU A 399 -10.95 -39.13 9.55
CA GLU A 399 -9.94 -39.95 8.87
C GLU A 399 -9.69 -39.48 7.44
N LYS A 400 -10.74 -39.05 6.74
CA LYS A 400 -10.68 -38.63 5.33
C LYS A 400 -10.65 -37.11 5.14
N GLU A 401 -11.23 -36.36 6.07
CA GLU A 401 -11.57 -34.94 5.90
C GLU A 401 -10.96 -34.08 7.02
N GLY A 402 -9.85 -34.49 7.62
CA GLY A 402 -9.15 -33.73 8.67
C GLY A 402 -8.84 -32.28 8.30
N PHE A 403 -8.75 -31.99 7.00
CA PHE A 403 -8.55 -30.63 6.46
C PHE A 403 -9.69 -29.66 6.83
N ILE A 404 -10.91 -30.17 7.10
CA ILE A 404 -12.06 -29.32 7.50
C ILE A 404 -11.83 -28.74 8.89
N ARG A 405 -11.31 -29.55 9.80
CA ARG A 405 -10.93 -29.10 11.13
C ARG A 405 -9.82 -28.04 11.07
N GLU A 406 -8.78 -28.29 10.26
CA GLU A 406 -7.69 -27.34 10.05
C GLU A 406 -8.23 -26.03 9.44
N ARG A 407 -9.11 -26.13 8.44
CA ARG A 407 -9.77 -24.98 7.82
C ARG A 407 -10.57 -24.18 8.84
N LEU A 408 -11.42 -24.83 9.63
CA LEU A 408 -12.23 -24.16 10.64
C LEU A 408 -11.37 -23.48 11.71
N ALA A 409 -10.31 -24.16 12.17
CA ALA A 409 -9.38 -23.62 13.15
C ALA A 409 -8.61 -22.39 12.60
N ARG A 410 -8.25 -22.42 11.32
CA ARG A 410 -7.54 -21.34 10.65
C ARG A 410 -8.46 -20.14 10.36
N GLU A 411 -9.70 -20.40 9.89
CA GLU A 411 -10.60 -19.35 9.40
C GLU A 411 -11.45 -18.72 10.48
N LYS A 412 -11.63 -19.35 11.63
CA LYS A 412 -12.37 -18.74 12.74
C LYS A 412 -11.65 -17.50 13.24
N ARG A 413 -12.37 -16.42 13.35
CA ARG A 413 -11.85 -15.15 13.90
C ARG A 413 -11.93 -15.13 15.41
N MET A 414 -12.99 -15.74 15.96
CA MET A 414 -13.29 -15.88 17.38
C MET A 414 -14.17 -17.10 17.59
N GLY A 415 -14.50 -17.43 18.81
CA GLY A 415 -15.37 -18.56 19.15
C GLY A 415 -14.61 -19.84 19.48
N GLU A 416 -15.35 -20.85 19.87
CA GLU A 416 -14.83 -22.12 20.40
C GLU A 416 -15.19 -23.28 19.49
N ILE A 417 -14.22 -24.19 19.30
CA ILE A 417 -14.40 -25.43 18.54
C ILE A 417 -14.58 -26.56 19.52
N GLN A 418 -15.62 -27.37 19.30
CA GLN A 418 -15.88 -28.58 20.05
C GLN A 418 -15.89 -29.78 19.11
N LEU A 419 -15.19 -30.85 19.44
CA LEU A 419 -15.12 -32.05 18.62
C LEU A 419 -16.17 -33.07 19.07
N TYR A 420 -16.86 -33.66 18.11
CA TYR A 420 -17.82 -34.78 18.25
C TYR A 420 -17.35 -35.96 17.37
N PRO A 421 -17.85 -37.17 17.56
CA PRO A 421 -17.35 -38.36 16.85
C PRO A 421 -17.31 -38.22 15.32
N ASN A 422 -18.31 -37.59 14.67
CA ASN A 422 -18.38 -37.38 13.21
C ASN A 422 -18.76 -35.94 12.86
N ALA A 423 -18.50 -35.00 13.74
CA ALA A 423 -18.83 -33.60 13.52
C ALA A 423 -17.91 -32.65 14.31
N ILE A 424 -17.87 -31.45 13.87
CA ILE A 424 -17.19 -30.34 14.54
C ILE A 424 -18.26 -29.30 14.92
N GLY A 425 -18.37 -29.01 16.22
CA GLY A 425 -19.17 -27.90 16.71
C GLY A 425 -18.37 -26.61 16.76
N PHE A 426 -19.04 -25.50 16.50
CA PHE A 426 -18.47 -24.18 16.64
C PHE A 426 -19.47 -23.24 17.30
N LYS A 427 -19.04 -22.57 18.37
CA LYS A 427 -19.86 -21.63 19.13
C LYS A 427 -19.23 -20.25 19.13
N VAL A 428 -20.01 -19.23 18.83
CA VAL A 428 -19.53 -17.85 18.81
C VAL A 428 -20.63 -16.88 19.26
N LYS A 429 -20.20 -15.79 19.91
CA LYS A 429 -21.07 -14.63 20.18
C LYS A 429 -20.64 -13.48 19.31
N VAL A 430 -21.57 -12.86 18.59
CA VAL A 430 -21.29 -11.77 17.65
C VAL A 430 -22.27 -10.63 17.84
N THR A 431 -21.86 -9.42 17.49
CA THR A 431 -22.71 -8.23 17.47
C THR A 431 -23.65 -8.21 16.26
N ASP A 432 -23.27 -8.88 15.17
CA ASP A 432 -24.03 -8.96 13.92
C ASP A 432 -23.63 -10.23 13.15
N ASP A 433 -24.59 -10.90 12.52
CA ASP A 433 -24.35 -12.15 11.78
C ASP A 433 -24.15 -11.96 10.27
N ARG A 434 -24.39 -10.76 9.73
CA ARG A 434 -24.38 -10.51 8.27
C ARG A 434 -23.05 -10.85 7.60
N GLU A 435 -21.92 -10.52 8.19
CA GLU A 435 -20.60 -10.86 7.65
C GLU A 435 -20.15 -12.29 7.97
N LEU A 436 -20.80 -12.95 8.92
CA LEU A 436 -20.60 -14.35 9.21
C LEU A 436 -21.27 -15.24 8.15
N ARG A 437 -22.40 -14.84 7.58
CA ARG A 437 -23.21 -15.61 6.62
C ARG A 437 -22.40 -16.09 5.39
N PRO A 438 -21.59 -15.26 4.71
CA PRO A 438 -20.75 -15.72 3.61
C PRO A 438 -19.81 -16.87 3.99
N TRP A 439 -19.24 -16.81 5.18
CA TRP A 439 -18.38 -17.86 5.70
C TRP A 439 -19.15 -19.13 6.02
N LEU A 440 -20.34 -19.03 6.63
CA LEU A 440 -21.22 -20.16 6.92
C LEU A 440 -21.66 -20.86 5.63
N ARG A 441 -22.07 -20.13 4.59
CA ARG A 441 -22.46 -20.68 3.29
C ARG A 441 -21.34 -21.53 2.65
N SER A 442 -20.08 -21.20 2.91
CA SER A 442 -18.95 -21.99 2.41
C SER A 442 -18.87 -23.40 3.00
N PHE A 443 -19.64 -23.71 4.06
CA PHE A 443 -19.78 -25.05 4.64
C PHE A 443 -21.06 -25.79 4.17
N TYR A 444 -21.83 -25.23 3.24
CA TYR A 444 -22.99 -25.92 2.67
C TYR A 444 -22.60 -27.30 2.14
N LYS A 445 -23.51 -28.26 2.23
CA LYS A 445 -23.47 -29.71 2.18
C LYS A 445 -22.95 -30.38 3.47
N ARG A 446 -22.56 -29.64 4.49
CA ARG A 446 -21.98 -30.16 5.75
C ARG A 446 -22.60 -29.58 7.00
N LEU A 447 -23.43 -28.55 6.91
CA LEU A 447 -24.10 -27.96 8.07
C LEU A 447 -25.21 -28.86 8.56
N ILE A 448 -24.94 -29.60 9.66
CA ILE A 448 -25.92 -30.52 10.26
C ILE A 448 -26.87 -29.74 11.16
N ASP A 449 -26.37 -28.74 11.88
CA ASP A 449 -27.14 -27.96 12.84
C ASP A 449 -26.66 -26.51 12.84
N LEU A 450 -27.55 -25.56 12.94
CA LEU A 450 -27.25 -24.14 13.01
C LEU A 450 -28.37 -23.38 13.72
N ASN A 451 -28.02 -22.74 14.84
CA ASN A 451 -28.94 -22.01 15.69
C ASN A 451 -28.42 -20.59 15.96
N GLY A 452 -29.32 -19.68 16.24
CA GLY A 452 -29.03 -18.32 16.69
C GLY A 452 -28.77 -17.29 15.56
N LEU A 453 -29.07 -17.66 14.32
CA LEU A 453 -29.00 -16.73 13.18
C LEU A 453 -30.29 -15.93 13.00
N ASN A 454 -30.15 -14.75 12.42
CA ASN A 454 -31.25 -13.84 12.07
C ASN A 454 -31.74 -14.05 10.62
N PHE A 455 -31.55 -15.24 10.04
CA PHE A 455 -32.08 -15.56 8.72
C PHE A 455 -32.38 -17.07 8.59
N ASP A 456 -33.33 -17.42 7.72
CA ASP A 456 -33.69 -18.79 7.42
C ASP A 456 -32.78 -19.38 6.32
N ILE A 457 -32.08 -20.48 6.65
CA ILE A 457 -31.19 -21.17 5.72
C ILE A 457 -31.97 -21.85 4.61
N ALA A 458 -33.13 -22.43 4.88
CA ALA A 458 -33.93 -23.12 3.88
C ALA A 458 -34.45 -22.13 2.83
N GLU A 459 -34.86 -20.94 3.27
CA GLU A 459 -35.27 -19.85 2.39
C GLU A 459 -34.07 -19.32 1.57
N ASP A 460 -32.90 -19.11 2.19
CA ASP A 460 -31.66 -18.68 1.51
C ASP A 460 -31.24 -19.67 0.41
N LEU A 461 -31.24 -20.95 0.72
CA LEU A 461 -30.94 -22.02 -0.25
C LEU A 461 -31.97 -22.06 -1.39
N ALA A 462 -33.26 -21.95 -1.08
CA ALA A 462 -34.30 -21.94 -2.10
C ALA A 462 -34.13 -20.75 -3.05
N GLN A 463 -33.81 -19.57 -2.52
CA GLN A 463 -33.51 -18.39 -3.33
C GLN A 463 -32.26 -18.57 -4.19
N MET A 464 -31.19 -19.16 -3.65
CA MET A 464 -29.96 -19.44 -4.43
C MET A 464 -30.21 -20.42 -5.58
N VAL A 465 -31.03 -21.45 -5.37
CA VAL A 465 -31.44 -22.40 -6.43
C VAL A 465 -32.30 -21.70 -7.47
N ASP A 466 -33.34 -20.96 -7.03
CA ASP A 466 -34.27 -20.26 -7.91
C ASP A 466 -33.56 -19.26 -8.83
N VAL A 467 -32.65 -18.46 -8.28
CA VAL A 467 -31.86 -17.48 -9.04
C VAL A 467 -31.01 -18.18 -10.13
N ASN A 468 -30.40 -19.31 -9.83
CA ASN A 468 -29.59 -20.03 -10.80
C ASN A 468 -30.42 -20.73 -11.88
N GLU A 469 -31.63 -21.15 -11.56
CA GLU A 469 -32.54 -21.80 -12.52
C GLU A 469 -33.32 -20.79 -13.36
N ASN A 470 -33.94 -19.81 -12.72
CA ASN A 470 -34.95 -18.91 -13.28
C ASN A 470 -34.42 -17.50 -13.58
N GLY A 471 -33.24 -17.13 -13.11
CA GLY A 471 -32.62 -15.83 -13.31
C GLY A 471 -32.75 -14.89 -12.12
N LEU A 472 -31.98 -13.81 -12.15
CA LEU A 472 -31.99 -12.78 -11.12
C LEU A 472 -33.35 -12.07 -11.11
N ARG A 473 -33.98 -11.99 -9.94
CA ARG A 473 -35.25 -11.25 -9.76
C ARG A 473 -34.94 -9.77 -9.62
N GLN A 474 -35.69 -8.93 -10.33
CA GLN A 474 -35.69 -7.49 -10.07
C GLN A 474 -36.61 -7.24 -8.87
N HIS A 475 -36.02 -6.92 -7.74
CA HIS A 475 -36.80 -6.39 -6.62
C HIS A 475 -36.94 -4.88 -6.78
N ASP A 476 -38.18 -4.41 -6.62
CA ASP A 476 -38.49 -2.98 -6.66
C ASP A 476 -37.92 -2.34 -5.37
N THR A 477 -36.70 -1.81 -5.46
CA THR A 477 -36.03 -1.18 -4.33
C THR A 477 -36.50 0.27 -4.18
N SER A 478 -37.67 0.46 -3.60
CA SER A 478 -38.09 1.79 -3.12
C SER A 478 -37.39 2.24 -1.83
N PHE A 479 -36.40 1.45 -1.35
CA PHE A 479 -35.65 1.77 -0.14
C PHE A 479 -34.46 2.66 -0.50
N SER A 480 -34.62 3.97 -0.30
CA SER A 480 -33.49 4.91 -0.27
C SER A 480 -33.01 5.01 1.19
N PRO A 481 -31.87 4.42 1.55
CA PRO A 481 -31.34 4.61 2.89
C PRO A 481 -30.99 6.09 3.06
N SER A 482 -31.59 6.73 4.06
CA SER A 482 -31.17 8.08 4.47
C SER A 482 -29.72 8.03 4.95
N MET A 483 -28.98 9.14 4.78
CA MET A 483 -27.66 9.30 5.35
C MET A 483 -27.74 9.11 6.87
N PRO A 484 -27.07 8.11 7.44
CA PRO A 484 -27.27 7.76 8.85
C PRO A 484 -26.66 8.80 9.80
N TRP A 485 -25.67 9.56 9.33
CA TRP A 485 -24.97 10.55 10.15
C TRP A 485 -24.92 11.90 9.45
N SER A 486 -25.15 12.95 10.23
CA SER A 486 -24.98 14.34 9.80
C SER A 486 -24.60 15.20 11.00
N ILE A 487 -23.81 16.25 10.76
CA ILE A 487 -23.46 17.20 11.80
C ILE A 487 -24.67 18.09 12.06
N PRO A 488 -25.22 18.12 13.30
CA PRO A 488 -26.35 19.00 13.61
C PRO A 488 -26.02 20.46 13.34
N PRO A 489 -26.94 21.25 12.78
CA PRO A 489 -26.70 22.67 12.50
C PRO A 489 -26.37 23.51 13.75
N THR A 490 -26.77 23.02 14.93
CA THR A 490 -26.48 23.63 16.23
C THR A 490 -25.12 23.29 16.81
N CYS A 491 -24.37 22.42 16.16
CA CYS A 491 -23.06 21.98 16.62
C CYS A 491 -22.01 23.05 16.34
N HIS A 492 -21.31 23.46 17.38
CA HIS A 492 -20.15 24.37 17.27
C HIS A 492 -18.87 23.59 17.46
N TYR A 493 -18.02 23.62 16.46
CA TYR A 493 -16.71 22.97 16.48
C TYR A 493 -15.65 23.82 15.76
N GLN A 494 -14.39 23.55 16.08
CA GLN A 494 -13.24 24.07 15.35
C GLN A 494 -12.42 22.89 14.84
N SER A 495 -12.06 22.91 13.58
CA SER A 495 -11.23 21.87 12.98
C SER A 495 -9.98 22.46 12.33
N ARG A 496 -9.01 21.60 12.09
CA ARG A 496 -7.80 21.90 11.33
C ARG A 496 -7.48 20.72 10.42
N PRO A 497 -6.84 20.94 9.26
CA PRO A 497 -6.36 19.88 8.41
C PRO A 497 -5.45 18.91 9.18
N SER A 498 -5.51 17.64 8.85
CA SER A 498 -4.53 16.68 9.35
C SER A 498 -3.17 16.95 8.71
N LYS A 499 -2.11 16.61 9.45
CA LYS A 499 -0.74 16.74 8.99
C LYS A 499 -0.15 15.42 8.48
N ALA A 500 -0.80 14.30 8.75
CA ALA A 500 -0.30 12.98 8.36
C ALA A 500 -0.20 12.83 6.84
N HIS A 501 -1.16 13.40 6.11
CA HIS A 501 -1.13 13.44 4.65
C HIS A 501 0.19 14.00 4.09
N MET A 502 0.77 15.03 4.69
CA MET A 502 2.04 15.63 4.27
C MET A 502 3.24 14.67 4.39
N GLN A 503 3.13 13.63 5.20
CA GLN A 503 4.20 12.65 5.37
C GLN A 503 4.32 11.69 4.18
N LEU A 504 3.23 11.46 3.44
CA LEU A 504 3.23 10.64 2.21
C LEU A 504 3.45 11.47 0.95
N PHE A 505 2.93 12.70 0.93
CA PHE A 505 3.04 13.62 -0.20
C PHE A 505 4.08 14.69 0.10
N ASN A 506 5.35 14.36 -0.06
CA ASN A 506 6.46 15.29 0.13
C ASN A 506 7.55 15.08 -0.93
N GLU A 507 8.45 16.05 -1.06
CA GLU A 507 9.50 16.05 -2.08
C GLU A 507 10.46 14.87 -1.96
N TYR A 508 10.73 14.47 -0.75
CA TYR A 508 11.64 13.38 -0.44
C TYR A 508 11.14 12.03 -0.96
N PHE A 509 9.83 11.80 -0.94
CA PHE A 509 9.22 10.59 -1.49
C PHE A 509 9.03 10.64 -3.00
N SER A 510 9.25 11.80 -3.62
CA SER A 510 9.14 11.99 -5.04
C SER A 510 10.20 11.21 -5.82
N ILE A 511 9.80 10.68 -6.97
CA ILE A 511 10.71 10.05 -7.92
C ILE A 511 11.79 11.01 -8.41
N TYR A 512 11.45 12.29 -8.54
CA TYR A 512 12.40 13.33 -8.95
C TYR A 512 13.55 13.46 -7.97
N TYR A 513 13.26 13.45 -6.68
CA TYR A 513 14.30 13.47 -5.65
C TYR A 513 15.23 12.26 -5.77
N ALA A 514 14.66 11.07 -5.92
CA ALA A 514 15.43 9.84 -6.02
C ALA A 514 16.34 9.83 -7.27
N VAL A 515 15.80 10.20 -8.44
CA VAL A 515 16.57 10.23 -9.70
C VAL A 515 17.63 11.32 -9.67
N ILE A 516 17.29 12.53 -9.25
CA ILE A 516 18.27 13.62 -9.14
C ILE A 516 19.38 13.23 -8.16
N GLY A 517 19.03 12.65 -7.01
CA GLY A 517 20.00 12.18 -6.04
C GLY A 517 20.96 11.13 -6.62
N ALA A 518 20.43 10.16 -7.37
CA ALA A 518 21.24 9.13 -8.03
C ALA A 518 22.14 9.69 -9.15
N VAL A 519 21.62 10.60 -9.98
CA VAL A 519 22.42 11.29 -11.01
C VAL A 519 23.55 12.07 -10.37
N LEU A 520 23.27 12.86 -9.34
CA LEU A 520 24.29 13.61 -8.62
C LEU A 520 25.32 12.68 -7.98
N MET A 521 24.91 11.58 -7.39
CA MET A 521 25.82 10.58 -6.83
C MET A 521 26.77 10.02 -7.89
N THR A 522 26.26 9.64 -9.05
CA THR A 522 27.07 9.13 -10.15
C THR A 522 28.08 10.17 -10.63
N ILE A 523 27.64 11.43 -10.80
CA ILE A 523 28.53 12.53 -11.21
C ILE A 523 29.61 12.78 -10.17
N TYR A 524 29.29 12.75 -8.88
CA TYR A 524 30.23 13.02 -7.80
C TYR A 524 31.14 11.85 -7.46
N SER A 525 30.77 10.63 -7.79
CA SER A 525 31.64 9.44 -7.65
C SER A 525 32.68 9.35 -8.75
N ASP A 526 32.50 10.06 -9.86
CA ASP A 526 33.46 10.11 -10.96
C ASP A 526 34.63 11.07 -10.60
N ASP A 527 35.85 10.70 -10.91
CA ASP A 527 37.05 11.51 -10.65
C ASP A 527 37.17 12.77 -11.51
N ARG A 528 36.38 12.88 -12.55
CA ARG A 528 36.35 14.03 -13.46
C ARG A 528 35.74 15.26 -12.81
N GLU A 529 36.34 16.41 -13.08
CA GLU A 529 35.82 17.71 -12.58
C GLU A 529 34.81 18.36 -13.52
N ALA A 530 34.70 17.86 -14.76
CA ALA A 530 33.83 18.43 -15.77
C ALA A 530 33.24 17.36 -16.69
N PHE A 531 31.95 17.53 -17.01
CA PHE A 531 31.18 16.67 -17.88
C PHE A 531 30.63 17.45 -19.07
N LEU A 532 30.46 16.81 -20.22
CA LEU A 532 29.66 17.34 -21.29
C LEU A 532 28.17 17.22 -20.96
N GLU A 533 27.36 18.08 -21.52
CA GLU A 533 25.92 18.02 -21.37
C GLU A 533 25.37 16.67 -21.80
N GLU A 534 25.86 16.13 -22.93
CA GLU A 534 25.51 14.82 -23.44
C GLU A 534 25.86 13.69 -22.47
N GLU A 535 26.99 13.79 -21.76
CA GLU A 535 27.38 12.80 -20.76
C GLU A 535 26.48 12.81 -19.54
N ILE A 536 26.04 14.02 -19.07
CA ILE A 536 25.06 14.13 -17.98
C ILE A 536 23.70 13.57 -18.40
N GLN A 537 23.27 13.82 -19.63
CA GLN A 537 22.05 13.25 -20.18
C GLN A 537 22.13 11.73 -20.28
N MET A 538 23.27 11.17 -20.68
CA MET A 538 23.51 9.72 -20.70
C MET A 538 23.43 9.12 -19.29
N ILE A 539 24.09 9.71 -18.30
CA ILE A 539 24.01 9.28 -16.89
C ILE A 539 22.54 9.33 -16.42
N MET A 540 21.83 10.41 -16.73
CA MET A 540 20.44 10.54 -16.37
C MET A 540 19.56 9.47 -17.04
N ASP A 541 19.81 9.14 -18.30
CA ASP A 541 19.12 8.08 -19.04
C ASP A 541 19.35 6.70 -18.43
N GLU A 542 20.57 6.40 -18.00
CA GLU A 542 20.89 5.14 -17.31
C GLU A 542 20.17 5.04 -15.97
N VAL A 543 20.25 6.10 -15.16
CA VAL A 543 19.56 6.16 -13.87
C VAL A 543 18.05 6.02 -14.05
N ILE A 544 17.45 6.74 -15.00
CA ILE A 544 16.00 6.65 -15.27
C ILE A 544 15.63 5.23 -15.68
N LYS A 545 16.45 4.58 -16.50
CA LYS A 545 16.21 3.19 -16.94
C LYS A 545 16.20 2.20 -15.77
N GLU A 546 17.05 2.39 -14.78
CA GLU A 546 17.01 1.58 -13.55
C GLU A 546 15.71 1.79 -12.78
N TYR A 547 15.29 3.05 -12.64
CA TYR A 547 14.00 3.36 -11.99
C TYR A 547 12.78 2.90 -12.80
N GLU A 548 12.86 2.92 -14.14
CA GLU A 548 11.84 2.34 -15.02
C GLU A 548 11.65 0.85 -14.73
N ALA A 549 12.73 0.10 -14.60
CA ALA A 549 12.67 -1.32 -14.29
C ALA A 549 12.02 -1.60 -12.92
N GLN A 550 12.31 -0.77 -11.92
CA GLN A 550 11.74 -0.88 -10.57
C GLN A 550 10.28 -0.42 -10.49
N LEU A 551 9.91 0.60 -11.24
CA LEU A 551 8.59 1.25 -11.17
C LEU A 551 7.67 0.87 -12.33
N GLY A 552 8.17 0.14 -13.34
CA GLY A 552 7.42 -0.22 -14.54
C GLY A 552 7.00 0.99 -15.36
N LEU A 553 7.86 1.99 -15.51
CA LEU A 553 7.55 3.23 -16.22
C LEU A 553 7.79 3.08 -17.72
N GLN A 554 6.80 3.34 -18.56
CA GLN A 554 6.95 3.41 -20.02
C GLN A 554 7.12 4.85 -20.55
N SER A 555 6.99 5.86 -19.72
CA SER A 555 7.10 7.26 -20.16
C SER A 555 8.49 7.86 -19.86
N LYS A 556 9.52 7.19 -20.36
CA LYS A 556 10.92 7.64 -20.25
C LYS A 556 11.10 9.11 -20.65
N ALA A 557 10.52 9.52 -21.77
CA ALA A 557 10.69 10.87 -22.28
C ALA A 557 10.12 11.95 -21.34
N LEU A 558 8.97 11.69 -20.70
CA LEU A 558 8.35 12.68 -19.79
C LEU A 558 9.18 12.86 -18.51
N LEU A 559 9.63 11.75 -17.93
CA LEU A 559 10.46 11.80 -16.72
C LEU A 559 11.80 12.47 -17.01
N HIS A 560 12.45 12.10 -18.13
CA HIS A 560 13.70 12.69 -18.59
C HIS A 560 13.57 14.21 -18.78
N ASP A 561 12.60 14.65 -19.59
CA ASP A 561 12.39 16.06 -19.87
C ASP A 561 12.14 16.87 -18.59
N THR A 562 11.32 16.33 -17.69
CA THR A 562 10.99 17.01 -16.43
C THR A 562 12.18 17.13 -15.49
N ILE A 563 12.97 16.05 -15.33
CA ILE A 563 14.17 16.07 -14.49
C ILE A 563 15.22 16.98 -15.09
N TRP A 564 15.39 16.94 -16.41
CA TRP A 564 16.31 17.80 -17.11
C TRP A 564 15.94 19.29 -16.95
N GLU A 565 14.67 19.64 -17.09
CA GLU A 565 14.18 21.00 -16.82
C GLU A 565 14.42 21.43 -15.36
N LEU A 566 14.18 20.54 -14.40
CA LEU A 566 14.47 20.80 -12.98
C LEU A 566 15.95 21.00 -12.73
N MET A 567 16.82 20.18 -13.30
CA MET A 567 18.28 20.29 -13.15
C MET A 567 18.83 21.54 -13.82
N GLN A 568 18.25 21.97 -14.94
CA GLN A 568 18.60 23.21 -15.63
C GLN A 568 18.00 24.46 -14.98
N SER A 569 17.09 24.34 -14.03
CA SER A 569 16.45 25.51 -13.43
C SER A 569 17.49 26.42 -12.75
N GLU A 570 17.30 27.74 -12.84
CA GLU A 570 18.13 28.74 -12.16
C GLU A 570 18.34 28.40 -10.69
N ALA A 571 17.29 27.87 -10.06
CA ALA A 571 17.31 27.48 -8.68
C ALA A 571 18.31 26.36 -8.38
N PHE A 572 18.47 25.39 -9.28
CA PHE A 572 19.32 24.24 -9.09
C PHE A 572 20.78 24.51 -9.49
N MET A 573 20.98 25.28 -10.55
CA MET A 573 22.27 25.46 -11.20
C MET A 573 23.09 26.61 -10.63
N LYS A 574 22.46 27.69 -10.19
CA LYS A 574 23.17 28.91 -9.84
C LYS A 574 23.63 29.00 -8.40
N LYS A 575 22.85 28.40 -7.47
CA LYS A 575 22.98 28.70 -6.04
C LYS A 575 22.85 27.46 -5.16
N GLY A 576 23.13 26.27 -5.68
CA GLY A 576 22.83 25.08 -4.93
C GLY A 576 23.76 23.92 -5.21
N VAL A 577 23.17 22.81 -5.53
CA VAL A 577 23.76 21.48 -5.54
C VAL A 577 24.77 21.30 -6.67
N MET A 578 24.59 21.99 -7.80
CA MET A 578 25.51 21.99 -8.91
C MET A 578 25.82 23.43 -9.34
N GLU A 579 27.09 23.77 -9.41
CA GLU A 579 27.56 25.00 -10.04
C GLU A 579 28.23 24.66 -11.36
N ILE A 580 27.72 25.23 -12.45
CA ILE A 580 28.36 25.10 -13.77
C ILE A 580 29.32 26.27 -13.93
N LYS A 581 30.57 26.07 -13.62
CA LYS A 581 31.60 27.05 -13.90
C LYS A 581 31.88 27.11 -15.40
N GLY A 582 31.72 28.31 -15.97
CA GLY A 582 32.02 28.57 -17.36
C GLY A 582 30.82 28.58 -18.29
N PHE A 583 29.72 28.01 -17.96
CA PHE A 583 28.53 27.96 -18.84
C PHE A 583 27.49 29.04 -18.53
N TRP A 584 27.27 29.38 -17.27
CA TRP A 584 26.19 30.29 -16.85
C TRP A 584 26.78 31.49 -16.12
N THR A 585 27.25 32.43 -16.83
CA THR A 585 28.00 33.55 -16.23
C THR A 585 27.22 34.87 -16.22
N GLY A 586 25.96 34.89 -16.63
CA GLY A 586 25.17 36.10 -16.57
C GLY A 586 23.79 35.94 -17.18
N LYS A 587 22.89 36.84 -16.81
CA LYS A 587 21.58 36.94 -17.44
C LYS A 587 21.75 37.69 -18.77
N ASN A 588 21.02 37.24 -19.83
CA ASN A 588 20.89 38.00 -21.03
C ASN A 588 20.04 39.24 -20.77
N GLN A 589 19.94 40.12 -21.77
CA GLN A 589 19.14 41.35 -21.68
C GLN A 589 17.63 41.15 -21.36
N TYR A 590 17.15 39.91 -21.44
CA TYR A 590 15.77 39.51 -21.07
C TYR A 590 15.70 38.86 -19.67
N GLY A 591 16.79 38.89 -18.87
CA GLY A 591 16.81 38.28 -17.54
C GLY A 591 16.94 36.75 -17.50
N MET A 592 17.08 36.10 -18.66
CA MET A 592 17.33 34.68 -18.75
C MET A 592 18.85 34.37 -18.66
N TRP A 593 19.17 33.28 -17.98
CA TRP A 593 20.56 32.84 -17.90
C TRP A 593 21.05 32.42 -19.28
N GLN A 594 22.15 33.02 -19.71
CA GLN A 594 22.86 32.61 -20.91
C GLN A 594 24.13 31.86 -20.54
N ALA A 595 24.35 30.75 -21.21
CA ALA A 595 25.67 30.12 -21.24
C ALA A 595 26.63 31.15 -21.84
N LYS A 596 27.69 31.50 -21.10
CA LYS A 596 28.83 32.17 -21.75
C LYS A 596 29.53 31.10 -22.53
N PRO A 597 30.03 31.45 -23.74
CA PRO A 597 30.91 30.56 -24.45
C PRO A 597 32.10 30.26 -23.54
N ASP A 598 32.28 29.03 -23.17
CA ASP A 598 33.48 28.54 -22.51
C ASP A 598 34.66 28.83 -23.45
N PRO A 599 35.71 29.39 -22.96
CA PRO A 599 36.95 29.49 -23.76
C PRO A 599 37.52 28.10 -24.12
N SER A 600 37.03 27.00 -23.49
CA SER A 600 37.33 25.64 -23.96
C SER A 600 36.40 25.28 -25.11
N PRO A 601 36.96 24.78 -26.24
CA PRO A 601 36.20 24.57 -27.47
C PRO A 601 35.11 23.45 -27.35
N ASN A 602 34.91 22.83 -26.21
CA ASN A 602 34.14 21.60 -26.07
C ASN A 602 32.96 21.68 -25.10
N GLY A 603 32.56 22.87 -24.64
CA GLY A 603 31.34 23.07 -23.85
C GLY A 603 31.16 22.12 -22.65
N ARG A 604 32.05 22.15 -21.66
CA ARG A 604 32.03 21.25 -20.50
C ARG A 604 31.32 21.85 -19.31
N TRP A 605 30.47 21.04 -18.68
CA TRP A 605 29.85 21.34 -17.42
C TRP A 605 30.82 21.06 -16.27
N ALA A 606 31.19 22.09 -15.49
CA ALA A 606 32.06 21.93 -14.36
C ALA A 606 31.23 21.68 -13.09
N VAL A 607 31.46 20.55 -12.47
CA VAL A 607 30.88 20.20 -11.17
C VAL A 607 31.82 20.70 -10.09
N ALA A 608 31.97 22.01 -9.95
CA ALA A 608 33.12 22.55 -9.27
C ALA A 608 32.97 22.71 -7.76
N TYR A 609 31.75 23.01 -7.28
CA TYR A 609 31.66 23.57 -5.95
C TYR A 609 31.57 22.51 -4.86
N LEU A 610 30.73 21.51 -5.04
CA LEU A 610 30.53 20.47 -4.04
C LEU A 610 31.67 19.46 -3.99
N LYS A 611 32.33 19.19 -5.13
CA LYS A 611 33.48 18.29 -5.20
C LYS A 611 34.71 18.82 -4.42
N LYS A 612 34.92 20.12 -4.41
CA LYS A 612 35.98 20.77 -3.65
C LYS A 612 35.84 20.61 -2.14
N TYR A 613 34.63 20.41 -1.65
CA TYR A 613 34.30 20.28 -0.24
C TYR A 613 33.80 18.88 0.16
N GLN A 614 33.71 17.96 -0.82
CA GLN A 614 33.37 16.57 -0.55
C GLN A 614 34.63 15.71 -0.47
N THR A 615 35.07 15.47 0.73
CA THR A 615 36.06 14.43 1.00
C THR A 615 35.43 13.04 1.08
N GLU A 616 34.09 12.92 0.97
CA GLU A 616 33.39 11.66 1.13
C GLU A 616 32.23 11.54 0.14
N GLU A 617 32.14 10.42 -0.55
CA GLU A 617 31.07 9.96 -1.45
C GLU A 617 29.64 10.01 -0.88
N ARG A 618 29.48 10.51 0.35
CA ARG A 618 28.32 10.30 1.21
C ARG A 618 27.17 11.25 1.01
N PHE A 619 27.37 12.35 0.28
CA PHE A 619 26.41 13.44 0.34
C PHE A 619 25.10 13.17 -0.40
N PHE A 620 25.18 12.51 -1.56
CA PHE A 620 24.01 12.17 -2.38
C PHE A 620 23.61 10.70 -2.28
N ASN A 621 24.37 9.88 -1.56
CA ASN A 621 23.96 8.52 -1.30
C ASN A 621 22.70 8.55 -0.44
N THR A 622 21.59 8.14 -1.03
CA THR A 622 20.29 8.08 -0.35
C THR A 622 20.30 7.19 0.89
N ALA A 623 21.27 6.28 1.00
CA ALA A 623 21.48 5.44 2.18
C ALA A 623 21.98 6.23 3.42
N ILE A 624 22.56 7.40 3.22
CA ILE A 624 23.11 8.25 4.31
C ILE A 624 22.12 9.30 4.79
N LEU A 625 21.10 9.61 4.00
CA LEU A 625 20.04 10.47 4.44
C LEU A 625 19.33 9.88 5.66
N PRO A 626 18.99 10.70 6.66
CA PRO A 626 18.21 10.23 7.78
C PRO A 626 16.93 9.54 7.30
N LEU A 627 16.53 8.52 8.02
CA LEU A 627 15.21 7.93 7.86
C LEU A 627 14.16 8.91 8.37
N SER A 628 13.10 9.12 7.59
CA SER A 628 11.95 9.88 8.04
C SER A 628 11.26 9.17 9.21
N LYS A 629 10.52 9.93 10.00
CA LYS A 629 9.71 9.37 11.08
C LYS A 629 8.75 8.30 10.58
N LEU A 630 8.17 8.49 9.40
CA LEU A 630 7.26 7.53 8.78
C LEU A 630 7.99 6.22 8.43
N GLU A 631 9.18 6.31 7.86
CA GLU A 631 10.00 5.13 7.52
C GLU A 631 10.42 4.36 8.78
N CYS A 632 10.90 5.06 9.82
CA CYS A 632 11.25 4.42 11.10
C CYS A 632 10.05 3.67 11.70
N ARG A 633 8.89 4.32 11.74
CA ARG A 633 7.67 3.75 12.30
C ARG A 633 7.14 2.60 11.45
N TRP A 634 7.23 2.69 10.13
CA TRP A 634 6.84 1.62 9.22
C TRP A 634 7.76 0.40 9.36
N LEU A 635 9.08 0.61 9.41
CA LEU A 635 10.06 -0.45 9.68
C LEU A 635 9.75 -1.18 10.99
N LEU A 636 9.50 -0.46 12.07
CA LEU A 636 9.12 -1.07 13.35
C LEU A 636 7.81 -1.86 13.27
N THR A 637 6.90 -1.44 12.39
CA THR A 637 5.65 -2.16 12.17
C THR A 637 5.89 -3.51 11.48
N ILE A 638 6.66 -3.53 10.39
CA ILE A 638 6.95 -4.79 9.69
C ILE A 638 7.83 -5.73 10.52
N LEU A 639 8.72 -5.20 11.38
CA LEU A 639 9.51 -6.00 12.33
C LEU A 639 8.66 -6.69 13.41
N SER A 640 7.41 -6.26 13.57
CA SER A 640 6.46 -6.87 14.51
C SER A 640 5.61 -7.96 13.84
N ASP A 641 5.66 -8.10 12.52
CA ASP A 641 4.98 -9.19 11.80
C ASP A 641 5.78 -10.49 11.94
N PRO A 642 5.16 -11.61 12.37
CA PRO A 642 5.83 -12.89 12.48
C PRO A 642 6.55 -13.36 11.21
N LYS A 643 6.08 -12.95 10.02
CA LYS A 643 6.72 -13.29 8.75
C LYS A 643 8.09 -12.67 8.57
N MET A 644 8.43 -11.63 9.33
CA MET A 644 9.78 -11.07 9.30
C MET A 644 10.83 -12.14 9.63
N THR A 645 10.49 -13.10 10.49
CA THR A 645 11.40 -14.20 10.84
C THR A 645 11.69 -15.18 9.69
N LEU A 646 10.98 -15.09 8.56
CA LEU A 646 11.33 -15.81 7.32
C LEU A 646 12.57 -15.22 6.64
N PHE A 647 12.83 -13.95 6.84
CA PHE A 647 13.93 -13.21 6.22
C PHE A 647 15.07 -12.99 7.21
N LEU A 648 14.77 -12.37 8.34
CA LEU A 648 15.73 -11.96 9.35
C LEU A 648 15.69 -12.86 10.60
N ASN A 649 16.84 -13.08 11.23
CA ASN A 649 16.90 -13.74 12.54
C ASN A 649 16.58 -12.77 13.67
N GLU A 650 16.39 -13.29 14.87
CA GLU A 650 16.01 -12.47 16.02
C GLU A 650 17.09 -11.45 16.40
N GLU A 651 18.38 -11.78 16.23
CA GLU A 651 19.49 -10.88 16.51
C GLU A 651 19.53 -9.73 15.51
N GLU A 652 19.32 -10.00 14.21
CA GLU A 652 19.19 -9.00 13.16
C GLU A 652 17.98 -8.08 13.43
N ILE A 653 16.81 -8.65 13.78
CA ILE A 653 15.61 -7.89 14.14
C ILE A 653 15.89 -6.97 15.35
N GLN A 654 16.57 -7.48 16.37
CA GLN A 654 16.91 -6.69 17.56
C GLN A 654 17.91 -5.58 17.25
N SER A 655 18.86 -5.81 16.34
CA SER A 655 19.80 -4.78 15.88
C SER A 655 19.06 -3.59 15.25
N ILE A 656 18.06 -3.87 14.39
CA ILE A 656 17.22 -2.81 13.80
C ILE A 656 16.40 -2.08 14.87
N ARG A 657 15.76 -2.84 15.78
CA ARG A 657 14.96 -2.27 16.87
C ARG A 657 15.79 -1.36 17.78
N GLN A 658 17.03 -1.72 18.08
CA GLN A 658 17.95 -0.88 18.87
C GLN A 658 18.29 0.40 18.13
N THR A 659 18.53 0.34 16.82
CA THR A 659 18.80 1.53 16.00
C THR A 659 17.59 2.49 15.96
N LEU A 660 16.37 1.96 16.03
CA LEU A 660 15.11 2.70 15.93
C LEU A 660 14.42 2.91 17.31
N ALA A 661 15.11 2.72 18.42
CA ALA A 661 14.52 2.61 19.78
C ALA A 661 13.65 3.79 20.22
N ASP A 662 13.88 5.01 19.69
CA ASP A 662 13.11 6.21 20.08
C ASP A 662 11.75 6.33 19.35
N ASP A 663 11.49 5.47 18.37
CA ASP A 663 10.28 5.51 17.57
C ASP A 663 9.30 4.39 18.00
N LYS A 664 8.03 4.53 17.60
CA LYS A 664 6.97 3.54 17.88
C LYS A 664 6.40 3.01 16.55
N PRO A 665 6.00 1.75 16.47
CA PRO A 665 5.30 1.24 15.29
C PRO A 665 4.10 2.10 14.91
N LEU A 666 3.78 2.17 13.61
CA LEU A 666 2.56 2.82 13.11
C LEU A 666 1.32 2.01 13.47
N LEU A 667 1.41 0.71 13.24
CA LEU A 667 0.32 -0.22 13.35
C LEU A 667 0.50 -1.02 14.64
N LEU A 668 -0.15 -0.56 15.71
CA LEU A 668 -0.18 -1.31 16.97
C LEU A 668 -1.30 -2.36 16.91
N ALA A 669 -1.05 -3.56 17.38
CA ALA A 669 -2.06 -4.62 17.48
C ALA A 669 -3.31 -4.21 18.27
N SER A 670 -3.21 -3.20 19.13
CA SER A 670 -4.34 -2.62 19.85
C SER A 670 -5.20 -1.67 19.02
N ILE A 671 -4.68 -1.18 17.89
CA ILE A 671 -5.38 -0.23 17.00
C ILE A 671 -5.88 -0.94 15.75
N ILE A 672 -5.19 -2.01 15.31
CA ILE A 672 -5.53 -2.72 14.09
C ILE A 672 -6.02 -4.12 14.41
N GLN A 673 -7.25 -4.39 13.97
CA GLN A 673 -7.83 -5.72 13.97
C GLN A 673 -7.80 -6.28 12.55
N THR A 674 -7.15 -7.41 12.38
CA THR A 674 -7.12 -8.10 11.08
C THR A 674 -7.89 -9.40 11.18
N ASP A 675 -8.67 -9.71 10.13
CA ASP A 675 -9.30 -11.03 9.99
C ASP A 675 -8.35 -12.07 9.37
N ARG A 676 -7.05 -11.81 9.48
CA ARG A 676 -6.05 -12.77 9.02
C ARG A 676 -6.21 -14.06 9.79
N PHE A 677 -6.21 -15.14 9.06
CA PHE A 677 -6.30 -16.47 9.64
C PHE A 677 -5.21 -16.67 10.69
N ALA A 678 -5.62 -17.21 11.84
CA ALA A 678 -4.68 -17.57 12.89
C ALA A 678 -3.67 -18.59 12.33
N VAL A 679 -2.51 -18.11 11.95
CA VAL A 679 -1.37 -18.95 11.63
C VAL A 679 -0.69 -19.26 12.95
N SER A 680 -0.22 -20.48 13.11
CA SER A 680 0.76 -20.76 14.13
C SER A 680 1.91 -19.78 13.96
N ASP A 681 2.09 -18.89 14.92
CA ASP A 681 3.07 -17.79 14.87
C ASP A 681 4.53 -18.27 14.85
N GLN A 682 4.73 -19.57 14.91
CA GLN A 682 6.04 -20.19 14.77
C GLN A 682 6.30 -20.51 13.30
N VAL A 683 6.94 -19.58 12.61
CA VAL A 683 7.67 -19.88 11.38
C VAL A 683 8.68 -20.96 11.72
N LYS A 684 8.51 -22.12 11.10
CA LYS A 684 9.45 -23.22 11.33
C LYS A 684 10.83 -22.80 10.82
N GLN A 685 11.87 -23.04 11.61
CA GLN A 685 13.26 -22.75 11.21
C GLN A 685 13.61 -23.36 9.84
N GLN A 686 13.02 -24.50 9.53
CA GLN A 686 13.17 -25.16 8.22
C GLN A 686 12.59 -24.30 7.08
N GLU A 687 11.41 -23.71 7.26
CA GLU A 687 10.75 -22.89 6.24
C GLU A 687 11.58 -21.63 5.93
N ARG A 688 12.17 -21.03 6.96
CA ARG A 688 13.12 -19.93 6.80
C ARG A 688 14.35 -20.34 6.02
N ASN A 689 14.98 -21.46 6.40
CA ASN A 689 16.18 -21.94 5.70
C ASN A 689 15.88 -22.22 4.22
N VAL A 690 14.73 -22.83 3.92
CA VAL A 690 14.28 -23.08 2.55
C VAL A 690 14.06 -21.76 1.82
N MET A 691 13.40 -20.79 2.46
CA MET A 691 13.15 -19.46 1.88
C MET A 691 14.44 -18.78 1.45
N ASN A 692 15.40 -18.65 2.34
CA ASN A 692 16.68 -17.97 2.07
C ASN A 692 17.50 -18.69 0.98
N LEU A 693 17.52 -20.03 0.98
CA LEU A 693 18.20 -20.81 -0.06
C LEU A 693 17.56 -20.62 -1.42
N LEU A 694 16.22 -20.57 -1.50
CA LEU A 694 15.50 -20.36 -2.75
C LEU A 694 15.67 -18.94 -3.27
N LEU A 695 15.62 -17.90 -2.40
CA LEU A 695 15.86 -16.52 -2.79
C LEU A 695 17.25 -16.35 -3.41
N GLY A 696 18.30 -16.84 -2.75
CA GLY A 696 19.64 -16.80 -3.31
C GLY A 696 19.78 -17.62 -4.60
N ALA A 697 19.12 -18.77 -4.71
CA ALA A 697 19.16 -19.59 -5.94
C ALA A 697 18.42 -18.91 -7.11
N ILE A 698 17.32 -18.22 -6.85
CA ILE A 698 16.59 -17.44 -7.88
C ILE A 698 17.45 -16.25 -8.35
N GLU A 699 18.04 -15.51 -7.42
CA GLU A 699 18.89 -14.35 -7.73
C GLU A 699 20.11 -14.73 -8.59
N HIS A 700 20.75 -15.86 -8.26
CA HIS A 700 21.95 -16.31 -8.95
C HIS A 700 21.68 -17.32 -10.07
N HIS A 701 20.41 -17.56 -10.39
CA HIS A 701 19.96 -18.53 -11.40
C HIS A 701 20.56 -19.92 -11.21
N GLN A 702 20.63 -20.42 -9.98
CA GLN A 702 21.21 -21.69 -9.59
C GLN A 702 20.16 -22.78 -9.46
N LYS A 703 20.53 -24.01 -9.84
CA LYS A 703 19.68 -25.17 -9.63
C LYS A 703 19.64 -25.57 -8.17
N VAL A 704 18.54 -26.21 -7.77
CA VAL A 704 18.37 -26.73 -6.41
C VAL A 704 18.01 -28.20 -6.43
N PHE A 705 18.57 -28.97 -5.49
CA PHE A 705 18.08 -30.31 -5.18
C PHE A 705 17.04 -30.18 -4.08
N ILE A 706 15.84 -30.78 -4.29
CA ILE A 706 14.72 -30.70 -3.36
C ILE A 706 14.23 -32.12 -3.02
N GLN A 707 13.94 -32.33 -1.73
CA GLN A 707 13.16 -33.44 -1.22
C GLN A 707 11.82 -32.87 -0.73
N TYR A 708 10.72 -33.38 -1.30
CA TYR A 708 9.37 -32.83 -1.12
C TYR A 708 8.38 -33.91 -0.69
N ASN A 709 7.61 -33.60 0.36
CA ASN A 709 6.60 -34.49 0.93
C ASN A 709 5.18 -33.92 0.66
N PRO A 710 4.53 -34.28 -0.47
CA PRO A 710 3.20 -33.80 -0.81
C PRO A 710 2.12 -34.46 0.07
N ARG A 711 0.95 -33.84 0.20
CA ARG A 711 -0.14 -34.30 1.09
C ARG A 711 -0.80 -35.61 0.64
N HIS A 712 -0.89 -35.80 -0.68
CA HIS A 712 -1.71 -36.88 -1.29
C HIS A 712 -0.94 -37.73 -2.31
N GLN A 713 0.36 -37.58 -2.37
CA GLN A 713 1.24 -38.31 -3.28
C GLN A 713 2.45 -38.82 -2.52
N PRO A 714 3.16 -39.83 -3.02
CA PRO A 714 4.41 -40.26 -2.42
C PRO A 714 5.45 -39.16 -2.39
N GLU A 715 6.31 -39.18 -1.41
CA GLU A 715 7.50 -38.33 -1.33
C GLU A 715 8.36 -38.51 -2.60
N PHE A 716 8.93 -37.40 -3.07
CA PHE A 716 9.84 -37.43 -4.22
C PHE A 716 10.99 -36.44 -4.03
N SER A 717 12.07 -36.71 -4.75
CA SER A 717 13.23 -35.81 -4.79
C SER A 717 13.72 -35.60 -6.21
N GLY A 718 14.44 -34.49 -6.42
CA GLY A 718 15.00 -34.19 -7.75
C GLY A 718 15.70 -32.85 -7.81
N VAL A 719 16.30 -32.59 -8.97
CA VAL A 719 16.90 -31.30 -9.32
C VAL A 719 15.89 -30.46 -10.08
N PHE A 720 15.77 -29.21 -9.65
CA PHE A 720 14.79 -28.25 -10.17
C PHE A 720 15.40 -26.87 -10.36
N TYR A 721 14.76 -26.06 -11.21
CA TYR A 721 15.08 -24.65 -11.44
C TYR A 721 14.03 -23.81 -10.70
N PRO A 722 14.39 -23.13 -9.59
CA PRO A 722 13.47 -22.26 -8.88
C PRO A 722 13.25 -20.99 -9.71
N ILE A 723 11.99 -20.66 -10.00
CA ILE A 723 11.66 -19.53 -10.86
C ILE A 723 11.24 -18.32 -10.03
N MET A 724 10.32 -18.52 -9.09
CA MET A 724 9.79 -17.48 -8.23
C MET A 724 9.02 -18.06 -7.04
N ILE A 725 8.79 -17.22 -6.04
CA ILE A 725 8.02 -17.55 -4.85
C ILE A 725 6.65 -16.87 -4.93
N GLU A 726 5.60 -17.65 -4.85
CA GLU A 726 4.23 -17.18 -4.73
C GLU A 726 3.84 -17.09 -3.25
N TYR A 727 3.32 -15.94 -2.84
CA TYR A 727 2.64 -15.80 -1.56
C TYR A 727 1.14 -15.67 -1.79
N ASP A 728 0.39 -16.64 -1.27
CA ASP A 728 -1.07 -16.58 -1.25
C ASP A 728 -1.52 -15.80 -0.01
N GLN A 729 -1.96 -14.56 -0.24
CA GLN A 729 -2.31 -13.65 0.86
C GLN A 729 -3.55 -14.12 1.63
N ARG A 730 -4.47 -14.78 0.97
CA ARG A 730 -5.68 -15.31 1.60
C ARG A 730 -5.39 -16.52 2.48
N ASP A 731 -4.69 -17.51 1.92
CA ASP A 731 -4.41 -18.77 2.63
C ASP A 731 -3.18 -18.67 3.54
N ASN A 732 -2.43 -17.55 3.44
CA ASN A 732 -1.19 -17.30 4.17
C ASN A 732 -0.16 -18.43 3.99
N VAL A 733 0.10 -18.80 2.72
CA VAL A 733 0.96 -19.92 2.34
C VAL A 733 2.00 -19.44 1.32
N PHE A 734 3.24 -19.82 1.53
CA PHE A 734 4.32 -19.66 0.56
C PHE A 734 4.46 -20.92 -0.30
N ARG A 735 4.49 -20.72 -1.61
CA ARG A 735 4.76 -21.75 -2.60
C ARG A 735 5.86 -21.27 -3.53
N SER A 736 6.58 -22.18 -4.18
CA SER A 736 7.52 -21.81 -5.23
C SER A 736 7.24 -22.61 -6.49
N TYR A 737 7.41 -21.94 -7.63
CA TYR A 737 7.33 -22.56 -8.96
C TYR A 737 8.70 -23.06 -9.36
N PHE A 738 8.75 -24.32 -9.73
CA PHE A 738 9.95 -25.02 -10.14
C PHE A 738 9.77 -25.59 -11.54
N TYR A 739 10.75 -25.40 -12.39
CA TYR A 739 10.83 -26.10 -13.66
C TYR A 739 11.71 -27.35 -13.53
N SER A 740 11.21 -28.46 -14.04
CA SER A 740 11.94 -29.72 -14.13
C SER A 740 12.38 -29.98 -15.56
N GLU A 741 13.67 -29.84 -15.83
CA GLU A 741 14.24 -30.13 -17.16
C GLU A 741 14.00 -31.59 -17.58
N LYS A 742 14.13 -32.53 -16.65
CA LYS A 742 13.92 -33.96 -16.90
C LYS A 742 12.49 -34.26 -17.34
N ARG A 743 11.48 -33.57 -16.79
CA ARG A 743 10.05 -33.80 -17.05
C ARG A 743 9.45 -32.78 -18.01
N GLN A 744 10.17 -31.72 -18.33
CA GLN A 744 9.68 -30.57 -19.13
C GLN A 744 8.36 -30.00 -18.57
N THR A 745 8.25 -29.93 -17.24
CA THR A 745 7.02 -29.50 -16.55
C THR A 745 7.30 -28.51 -15.44
N ILE A 746 6.29 -27.70 -15.16
CA ILE A 746 6.25 -26.82 -14.00
C ILE A 746 5.64 -27.59 -12.81
N THR A 747 6.24 -27.42 -11.64
CA THR A 747 5.73 -27.98 -10.37
C THR A 747 5.62 -26.87 -9.34
N LEU A 748 4.44 -26.73 -8.73
CA LEU A 748 4.20 -25.81 -7.64
C LEU A 748 4.34 -26.55 -6.31
N MET A 749 5.29 -26.13 -5.46
CA MET A 749 5.58 -26.78 -4.17
C MET A 749 5.35 -25.80 -3.02
N ASN A 750 4.70 -26.28 -1.97
CA ASN A 750 4.53 -25.53 -0.71
C ASN A 750 5.84 -25.55 0.08
N LEU A 751 6.39 -24.39 0.45
CA LEU A 751 7.67 -24.29 1.16
C LEU A 751 7.67 -25.07 2.50
N ALA A 752 6.57 -25.03 3.23
CA ALA A 752 6.43 -25.74 4.52
C ALA A 752 6.51 -27.27 4.39
N ARG A 753 6.52 -27.83 3.17
CA ARG A 753 6.60 -29.26 2.90
C ARG A 753 7.87 -29.69 2.20
N ILE A 754 8.79 -28.76 2.00
CA ILE A 754 10.14 -29.05 1.53
C ILE A 754 10.94 -29.55 2.73
N GLU A 755 11.31 -30.82 2.73
CA GLU A 755 12.07 -31.45 3.82
C GLU A 755 13.56 -31.16 3.72
N ALA A 756 14.09 -31.11 2.50
CA ALA A 756 15.47 -30.73 2.25
C ALA A 756 15.57 -29.87 0.98
N CYS A 757 16.40 -28.84 1.03
CA CYS A 757 16.76 -27.96 -0.08
C CYS A 757 18.28 -27.74 -0.07
N GLN A 758 18.93 -27.98 -1.21
CA GLN A 758 20.36 -27.76 -1.39
C GLN A 758 20.62 -27.03 -2.71
N VAL A 759 21.30 -25.89 -2.63
CA VAL A 759 21.70 -25.13 -3.82
C VAL A 759 22.91 -25.80 -4.48
N LEU A 760 22.83 -26.03 -5.78
CA LEU A 760 23.89 -26.59 -6.61
C LEU A 760 24.70 -25.43 -7.22
N LYS A 761 25.63 -24.89 -6.47
CA LYS A 761 26.34 -23.63 -6.78
C LYS A 761 27.04 -23.60 -8.15
N GLU A 762 27.51 -24.75 -8.63
CA GLU A 762 28.19 -24.88 -9.93
C GLU A 762 27.21 -25.04 -11.10
N GLU A 763 25.93 -25.24 -10.84
CA GLU A 763 24.90 -25.52 -11.85
C GLU A 763 23.94 -24.33 -12.01
N THR A 764 24.07 -23.59 -13.10
CA THR A 764 23.16 -22.53 -13.47
C THR A 764 22.13 -22.97 -14.49
N PHE A 765 21.08 -22.18 -14.69
CA PHE A 765 20.05 -22.41 -15.69
C PHE A 765 19.69 -21.11 -16.42
N ALA A 766 19.08 -21.28 -17.61
CA ALA A 766 18.57 -20.16 -18.39
C ALA A 766 17.23 -19.66 -17.80
N TYR A 767 17.28 -18.65 -16.96
CA TYR A 767 16.10 -18.13 -16.26
C TYR A 767 14.95 -17.73 -17.19
N ASP A 768 15.25 -17.00 -18.28
CA ASP A 768 14.22 -16.55 -19.22
C ASP A 768 13.49 -17.73 -19.88
N SER A 769 14.19 -18.84 -20.16
CA SER A 769 13.59 -20.05 -20.69
C SER A 769 12.66 -20.74 -19.69
N ALA A 770 13.08 -20.81 -18.42
CA ALA A 770 12.26 -21.38 -17.35
C ALA A 770 11.04 -20.50 -17.06
N TYR A 771 11.21 -19.17 -17.10
CA TYR A 771 10.12 -18.22 -16.95
C TYR A 771 9.12 -18.30 -18.11
N ALA A 772 9.59 -18.40 -19.36
CA ALA A 772 8.72 -18.59 -20.52
C ALA A 772 7.91 -19.90 -20.43
N ALA A 773 8.53 -20.98 -19.93
CA ALA A 773 7.82 -22.25 -19.67
C ALA A 773 6.74 -22.08 -18.59
N LEU A 774 6.98 -21.27 -17.55
CA LEU A 774 5.97 -20.95 -16.53
C LEU A 774 4.79 -20.16 -17.13
N GLU A 775 5.06 -19.15 -17.95
CA GLU A 775 4.01 -18.36 -18.59
C GLU A 775 3.16 -19.22 -19.55
N ALA A 776 3.80 -20.10 -20.32
CA ALA A 776 3.09 -21.08 -21.17
C ALA A 776 2.20 -22.01 -20.33
N TYR A 777 2.74 -22.60 -19.27
CA TYR A 777 1.99 -23.43 -18.32
C TYR A 777 0.77 -22.70 -17.75
N ARG A 778 0.93 -21.46 -17.31
CA ARG A 778 -0.18 -20.67 -16.78
C ARG A 778 -1.24 -20.35 -17.83
N GLY A 779 -0.81 -20.08 -19.07
CA GLY A 779 -1.74 -19.87 -20.20
C GLY A 779 -2.56 -21.11 -20.55
N GLU A 780 -1.93 -22.29 -20.55
CA GLU A 780 -2.59 -23.57 -20.82
C GLU A 780 -3.59 -23.98 -19.73
N HIS A 781 -3.31 -23.61 -18.47
CA HIS A 781 -4.16 -23.96 -17.31
C HIS A 781 -5.09 -22.81 -16.88
N GLN A 782 -5.26 -21.81 -17.74
CA GLN A 782 -6.21 -20.72 -17.47
C GLN A 782 -7.60 -21.11 -17.98
N ALA A 783 -8.56 -21.12 -17.06
CA ALA A 783 -9.97 -21.28 -17.34
C ALA A 783 -10.75 -19.97 -17.12
N SER A 784 -12.01 -19.93 -17.54
CA SER A 784 -12.89 -18.80 -17.30
C SER A 784 -14.26 -19.26 -16.79
N LEU A 785 -14.92 -18.38 -16.04
CA LEU A 785 -16.28 -18.55 -15.58
C LEU A 785 -17.05 -17.26 -15.74
N THR A 786 -18.25 -17.37 -16.30
CA THR A 786 -19.15 -16.22 -16.49
C THR A 786 -20.32 -16.28 -15.51
N ILE A 787 -20.52 -15.17 -14.79
CA ILE A 787 -21.63 -15.02 -13.84
C ILE A 787 -22.40 -13.72 -14.11
N GLU A 788 -23.66 -13.67 -13.72
CA GLU A 788 -24.44 -12.46 -13.62
C GLU A 788 -24.54 -12.00 -12.16
N LEU A 789 -24.54 -10.68 -11.96
CA LEU A 789 -24.68 -10.03 -10.66
C LEU A 789 -25.93 -9.16 -10.66
N SER A 790 -26.69 -9.20 -9.55
CA SER A 790 -27.79 -8.26 -9.31
C SER A 790 -27.26 -6.84 -9.12
N GLU A 791 -27.99 -5.83 -9.65
CA GLU A 791 -27.72 -4.41 -9.40
C GLU A 791 -28.09 -3.98 -7.98
N GLU A 792 -28.80 -4.82 -7.21
CA GLU A 792 -29.38 -4.46 -5.93
C GLU A 792 -28.34 -4.02 -4.90
N LYS A 793 -28.68 -2.94 -4.19
CA LYS A 793 -27.91 -2.40 -3.07
C LYS A 793 -26.47 -2.11 -3.51
N ASN A 794 -25.50 -2.66 -2.80
CA ASN A 794 -24.07 -2.52 -3.06
C ASN A 794 -23.43 -3.83 -3.60
N THR A 795 -24.23 -4.70 -4.20
CA THR A 795 -23.78 -6.04 -4.65
C THR A 795 -22.69 -5.97 -5.69
N PRO A 796 -22.81 -5.17 -6.79
CA PRO A 796 -21.76 -5.12 -7.79
C PRO A 796 -20.43 -4.62 -7.22
N ASP A 797 -20.46 -3.50 -6.47
CA ASP A 797 -19.27 -2.94 -5.85
C ASP A 797 -18.61 -3.95 -4.90
N ARG A 798 -19.38 -4.64 -4.07
CA ARG A 798 -18.86 -5.64 -3.15
C ARG A 798 -18.16 -6.78 -3.89
N ILE A 799 -18.83 -7.39 -4.85
CA ILE A 799 -18.32 -8.59 -5.54
C ILE A 799 -17.15 -8.22 -6.45
N LEU A 800 -17.25 -7.15 -7.22
CA LEU A 800 -16.20 -6.72 -8.13
C LEU A 800 -14.94 -6.28 -7.36
N TYR A 801 -15.11 -5.65 -6.20
CA TYR A 801 -14.00 -5.29 -5.33
C TYR A 801 -13.31 -6.55 -4.75
N GLU A 802 -14.08 -7.51 -4.22
CA GLU A 802 -13.54 -8.77 -3.69
C GLU A 802 -12.85 -9.63 -4.76
N LEU A 803 -13.26 -9.49 -6.01
CA LEU A 803 -12.64 -10.14 -7.17
C LEU A 803 -11.57 -9.26 -7.86
N SER A 804 -11.19 -8.12 -7.28
CA SER A 804 -10.17 -7.25 -7.88
C SER A 804 -8.80 -7.90 -8.05
N PRO A 805 -8.35 -8.86 -7.21
CA PRO A 805 -7.10 -9.59 -7.44
C PRO A 805 -7.14 -10.57 -8.62
N TRP A 806 -8.32 -10.83 -9.19
CA TRP A 806 -8.51 -11.74 -10.30
C TRP A 806 -8.58 -11.00 -11.62
N LYS A 807 -8.01 -11.56 -12.67
CA LYS A 807 -8.26 -11.08 -14.03
C LYS A 807 -9.73 -11.28 -14.35
N LYS A 808 -10.41 -10.21 -14.74
CA LYS A 808 -11.85 -10.23 -14.97
C LYS A 808 -12.27 -9.29 -16.09
N ARG A 809 -13.44 -9.54 -16.67
CA ARG A 809 -14.09 -8.68 -17.64
C ARG A 809 -15.53 -8.46 -17.23
N CYS A 810 -15.93 -7.23 -17.05
CA CYS A 810 -17.30 -6.87 -16.64
C CYS A 810 -18.02 -6.10 -17.75
N ARG A 811 -19.32 -6.35 -17.89
CA ARG A 811 -20.23 -5.60 -18.78
C ARG A 811 -21.51 -5.33 -18.01
N TYR A 812 -22.13 -4.19 -18.27
CA TYR A 812 -23.44 -3.82 -17.71
C TYR A 812 -24.50 -3.79 -18.79
N ASP A 813 -25.58 -4.54 -18.60
CA ASP A 813 -26.76 -4.47 -19.44
C ASP A 813 -27.80 -3.53 -18.83
N ARG A 814 -28.01 -2.36 -19.46
CA ARG A 814 -28.94 -1.33 -18.97
C ARG A 814 -30.40 -1.77 -19.05
N ASN A 815 -30.76 -2.64 -20.01
CA ASN A 815 -32.14 -3.08 -20.17
C ASN A 815 -32.53 -4.10 -19.10
N GLN A 816 -31.62 -5.01 -18.81
CA GLN A 816 -31.83 -6.06 -17.81
C GLN A 816 -31.40 -5.66 -16.41
N LYS A 817 -30.67 -4.54 -16.27
CA LYS A 817 -30.07 -4.07 -15.00
C LYS A 817 -29.22 -5.12 -14.30
N VAL A 818 -28.41 -5.82 -15.04
CA VAL A 818 -27.49 -6.85 -14.54
C VAL A 818 -26.07 -6.60 -15.02
N TYR A 819 -25.11 -6.97 -14.18
CA TYR A 819 -23.70 -7.01 -14.56
C TYR A 819 -23.35 -8.43 -14.97
N THR A 820 -22.73 -8.60 -16.16
CA THR A 820 -22.16 -9.87 -16.60
C THR A 820 -20.66 -9.81 -16.39
N LEU A 821 -20.14 -10.75 -15.60
CA LEU A 821 -18.75 -10.81 -15.18
C LEU A 821 -18.11 -12.12 -15.62
N THR A 822 -17.08 -12.06 -16.45
CA THR A 822 -16.21 -13.20 -16.77
C THR A 822 -14.96 -13.13 -15.91
N ILE A 823 -14.70 -14.17 -15.12
CA ILE A 823 -13.55 -14.31 -14.21
C ILE A 823 -12.59 -15.30 -14.85
N TYR A 824 -11.30 -14.95 -14.94
CA TYR A 824 -10.24 -15.84 -15.41
C TYR A 824 -9.49 -16.38 -14.19
N TYR A 825 -9.32 -17.69 -14.10
CA TYR A 825 -8.72 -18.38 -12.96
C TYR A 825 -7.82 -19.52 -13.42
N GLN A 826 -6.89 -19.97 -12.56
CA GLN A 826 -6.09 -21.17 -12.81
C GLN A 826 -6.90 -22.43 -12.44
N ASP A 827 -6.77 -23.49 -13.20
CA ASP A 827 -7.53 -24.74 -13.00
C ASP A 827 -7.51 -25.26 -11.57
N ASN A 828 -6.39 -25.08 -10.87
CA ASN A 828 -6.26 -25.51 -9.48
C ASN A 828 -7.08 -24.67 -8.49
N ASP A 829 -7.60 -23.52 -8.90
CA ASP A 829 -8.30 -22.56 -8.03
C ASP A 829 -9.83 -22.68 -8.10
N TRP A 830 -10.35 -23.61 -8.89
CA TRP A 830 -11.80 -23.76 -9.11
C TRP A 830 -12.60 -23.96 -7.82
N MET A 831 -12.07 -24.75 -6.86
CA MET A 831 -12.75 -24.99 -5.58
C MET A 831 -12.81 -23.72 -4.72
N GLU A 832 -11.76 -22.90 -4.76
CA GLU A 832 -11.77 -21.60 -4.07
C GLU A 832 -12.88 -20.71 -4.63
N LEU A 833 -13.02 -20.68 -5.96
CA LEU A 833 -14.06 -19.91 -6.62
C LEU A 833 -15.46 -20.40 -6.24
N VAL A 834 -15.69 -21.72 -6.14
CA VAL A 834 -16.95 -22.28 -5.62
C VAL A 834 -17.28 -21.75 -4.23
N MET A 835 -16.29 -21.71 -3.31
CA MET A 835 -16.49 -21.21 -1.95
C MET A 835 -16.85 -19.72 -1.91
N ARG A 836 -16.20 -18.90 -2.76
CA ARG A 836 -16.52 -17.49 -2.89
C ARG A 836 -17.94 -17.28 -3.43
N LEU A 837 -18.30 -17.99 -4.48
CA LEU A 837 -19.63 -17.91 -5.09
C LEU A 837 -20.73 -18.30 -4.13
N LEU A 838 -20.56 -19.38 -3.35
CA LEU A 838 -21.50 -19.72 -2.26
C LEU A 838 -21.65 -18.58 -1.26
N GLY A 839 -20.53 -17.94 -0.88
CA GLY A 839 -20.54 -16.83 0.05
C GLY A 839 -21.37 -15.62 -0.41
N TYR A 840 -21.45 -15.38 -1.72
CA TYR A 840 -22.24 -14.27 -2.25
C TYR A 840 -23.74 -14.44 -2.06
N GLY A 841 -24.22 -15.69 -2.02
CA GLY A 841 -25.65 -15.98 -1.79
C GLY A 841 -26.52 -15.75 -3.05
N PRO A 842 -27.81 -15.41 -2.89
CA PRO A 842 -28.79 -15.36 -3.99
C PRO A 842 -28.69 -14.12 -4.89
N VAL A 843 -27.55 -13.43 -4.91
CA VAL A 843 -27.33 -12.21 -5.70
C VAL A 843 -26.47 -12.46 -6.95
N ILE A 844 -26.10 -13.72 -7.18
CA ILE A 844 -25.32 -14.14 -8.35
C ILE A 844 -26.03 -15.28 -9.09
N ARG A 845 -25.81 -15.36 -10.39
CA ARG A 845 -26.22 -16.46 -11.27
C ARG A 845 -25.02 -16.93 -12.07
N ILE A 846 -24.74 -18.24 -12.07
CA ILE A 846 -23.68 -18.83 -12.87
C ILE A 846 -24.23 -19.16 -14.24
N LEU A 847 -23.60 -18.63 -15.31
CA LEU A 847 -24.05 -18.84 -16.69
C LEU A 847 -23.46 -20.10 -17.30
N ASP A 848 -22.22 -20.45 -16.98
CA ASP A 848 -21.49 -21.59 -17.56
C ASP A 848 -21.91 -22.90 -16.87
N ARG A 849 -23.08 -23.43 -17.28
CA ARG A 849 -23.73 -24.57 -16.62
C ARG A 849 -22.97 -25.91 -16.77
N ASP A 850 -22.14 -26.03 -17.79
CA ASP A 850 -21.32 -27.22 -18.03
C ASP A 850 -20.01 -27.23 -17.22
N SER A 851 -19.69 -26.13 -16.50
CA SER A 851 -18.47 -26.01 -15.71
C SER A 851 -18.51 -26.90 -14.45
N ASN A 852 -17.35 -27.43 -14.07
CA ASN A 852 -17.19 -28.15 -12.79
C ASN A 852 -17.60 -27.28 -11.60
N ILE A 853 -17.42 -25.97 -11.70
CA ILE A 853 -17.81 -24.98 -10.68
C ILE A 853 -19.33 -24.98 -10.51
N TYR A 854 -20.10 -24.91 -11.60
CA TYR A 854 -21.55 -24.94 -11.53
C TYR A 854 -22.06 -26.25 -10.95
N GLN A 855 -21.50 -27.38 -11.39
CA GLN A 855 -21.89 -28.70 -10.92
C GLN A 855 -21.67 -28.86 -9.41
N GLU A 856 -20.48 -28.53 -8.90
CA GLU A 856 -20.18 -28.59 -7.47
C GLU A 856 -21.04 -27.58 -6.66
N TYR A 857 -21.22 -26.35 -7.18
CA TYR A 857 -22.08 -25.36 -6.57
C TYR A 857 -23.51 -25.88 -6.40
N GLN A 858 -24.10 -26.40 -7.44
CA GLN A 858 -25.47 -26.97 -7.42
C GLN A 858 -25.56 -28.20 -6.53
N GLN A 859 -24.57 -29.08 -6.57
CA GLN A 859 -24.53 -30.26 -5.71
C GLN A 859 -24.57 -29.86 -4.23
N ARG A 860 -23.75 -28.88 -3.83
CA ARG A 860 -23.70 -28.39 -2.45
C ARG A 860 -25.03 -27.80 -1.99
N LEU A 861 -25.70 -27.04 -2.84
CA LEU A 861 -27.01 -26.50 -2.51
C LEU A 861 -28.05 -27.61 -2.33
N LYS A 862 -28.07 -28.59 -3.26
CA LYS A 862 -29.03 -29.73 -3.20
C LYS A 862 -28.81 -30.59 -1.96
N GLU A 863 -27.56 -30.97 -1.68
CA GLU A 863 -27.23 -31.77 -0.50
C GLU A 863 -27.60 -31.03 0.80
N GLN A 864 -27.32 -29.71 0.90
CA GLN A 864 -27.72 -28.95 2.08
C GLN A 864 -29.24 -28.83 2.21
N LEU A 865 -29.96 -28.66 1.09
CA LEU A 865 -31.42 -28.58 1.10
C LEU A 865 -32.07 -29.91 1.60
N GLU A 866 -31.50 -31.07 1.23
CA GLU A 866 -31.93 -32.37 1.75
C GLU A 866 -31.69 -32.52 3.26
N ILE A 867 -30.57 -31.99 3.77
CA ILE A 867 -30.32 -31.93 5.23
C ILE A 867 -31.40 -31.11 5.92
N GLU A 868 -31.76 -29.92 5.38
CA GLU A 868 -32.77 -29.07 5.99
C GLU A 868 -34.18 -29.72 5.94
N LYS A 869 -34.56 -30.37 4.84
CA LYS A 869 -35.82 -31.12 4.74
C LYS A 869 -35.90 -32.26 5.76
N THR A 870 -34.80 -32.94 5.95
CA THR A 870 -34.72 -34.04 6.93
C THR A 870 -34.92 -33.50 8.35
N LYS A 871 -34.29 -32.36 8.70
CA LYS A 871 -34.55 -31.70 10.00
C LYS A 871 -36.01 -31.33 10.20
N ALA A 872 -36.62 -30.70 9.19
CA ALA A 872 -38.04 -30.30 9.27
C ALA A 872 -38.95 -31.48 9.48
N SER A 873 -38.67 -32.62 8.88
CA SER A 873 -39.45 -33.86 9.07
C SER A 873 -39.35 -34.43 10.50
N PHE A 874 -38.21 -34.26 11.17
CA PHE A 874 -38.03 -34.69 12.56
C PHE A 874 -38.57 -33.68 13.59
N ALA A 875 -38.69 -32.41 13.25
CA ALA A 875 -39.25 -31.38 14.12
C ALA A 875 -40.80 -31.36 14.08
N GLY A 876 -41.40 -31.99 13.10
CA GLY A 876 -42.86 -32.10 12.95
C GLY A 876 -43.48 -33.38 13.58
N VAL A 877 -42.67 -34.22 14.23
CA VAL A 877 -43.09 -35.39 15.05
C VAL A 877 -42.84 -35.06 16.53
#